data_288cc1d429cd7601f0dbd4cff4876818
#
_entry.id   288cc1d429cd7601f0dbd4cff4876818
#
_cell.length_a   1.000
_cell.length_b   1.000
_cell.length_c   1.000
_cell.angle_alpha   90.00
_cell.angle_beta   90.00
_cell.angle_gamma   90.00
#
_symmetry.space_group_name_H-M   'P 1'
#
loop_
_entity.id
_entity.type
_entity.pdbx_description
1 polymer ?
#
loop_
_entity_poly.entity_id
_entity_poly.type
_entity_poly.pdbx_seq_one_letter_code
_entity_poly.pdbx_strand_id
1 'polypeptide(L)'
;MTGIVGYVFGIIGLLTLIGFLPALARRINLPYTVLLAVVGLGLGGIIVVARNSAHLGALGDFLHVLDNFSIPAEAFLAIFLPTLLFETALAIDIRRLMEDVAPVLLMAVVAVILCAFFVGAALSWSFALTLPAALLLGSIVATTDPIAVVGIFRDLGAPKRLLLLVEGESLFNDAAAIALYGLLIALLTGEHGEGIGEAILTFLRDFIGGAIFGYVAAWVALRLARWLRGLPEAEITLTVVLAYLAYIVGEHYVHVSGVVAVVVAALTLGGIGRTRLTPTTWHRLEHTWQQLGFWANSLIFLLAAMLVPRLITTVSWEDVLMLAVLILSTLVARSIVVFGLMPLLGMARLAESIGTAYGAVIVWGGLRGAVSLALGLAVAENQLLPEDFRHIVAVLTTGFVLFTLLVNGISLRPLVKLLGLDKLPPAEQALRDRALNLALARIKDKVSEVAAADRLAPQPVAAAIEEYDRRIAEAKADPDIANVVLSKSDLVAVGLRIMANREGELALGKLEAGILPRSIADSLIQGAGRLGDAAKVGGLAGYEQAAKAAVGFGVTFRISRWLHQHFRIERALAAELAERFERLLLERMMLIDLGKFVDHRLEPVLGGETAATMHEVLGRRAIRVEQALAALRLQYPDYAELLEGRYLGRVSLRLEEEAYSDMLEESVVSQEIFNDLDRHLGERRRRLEQRPGLDVALSPEALIPKVPLFADLAPERQAAIAKLLRPRLALPEERIVAKGERGDAMYFITSGAVSVDIPSGAVRLGSGDFFGEIALVAGRPRTADVWALGYCSLLTLLAGDFSRLLSEDAEMKRTIDEVARQRLGVS
;
A
#
# COMPACT_ATOMS: atom_id res chain seq x y z
N MET A 1 -9.20 -15.60 47.07
CA MET A 1 -10.05 -15.30 45.89
C MET A 1 -9.76 -16.27 44.78
N THR A 2 -10.21 -17.51 44.93
CA THR A 2 -10.05 -18.58 43.94
C THR A 2 -11.32 -18.66 43.12
N GLY A 3 -11.32 -18.15 41.91
CA GLY A 3 -12.46 -18.17 41.01
C GLY A 3 -12.34 -17.06 39.93
N ILE A 4 -13.36 -16.94 39.09
CA ILE A 4 -13.48 -16.00 38.00
C ILE A 4 -13.12 -14.56 38.42
N VAL A 5 -13.51 -14.12 39.62
CA VAL A 5 -13.18 -12.78 40.16
C VAL A 5 -11.68 -12.56 40.29
N GLY A 6 -10.91 -13.57 40.70
CA GLY A 6 -9.43 -13.48 40.76
C GLY A 6 -8.81 -13.27 39.40
N TYR A 7 -9.26 -14.02 38.38
CA TYR A 7 -8.78 -13.86 36.99
C TYR A 7 -9.10 -12.45 36.45
N VAL A 8 -10.33 -11.95 36.68
CA VAL A 8 -10.71 -10.60 36.26
C VAL A 8 -9.83 -9.54 36.94
N PHE A 9 -9.59 -9.70 38.24
CA PHE A 9 -8.71 -8.79 38.99
C PHE A 9 -7.26 -8.81 38.48
N GLY A 10 -6.73 -10.00 38.15
CA GLY A 10 -5.42 -10.15 37.53
C GLY A 10 -5.33 -9.43 36.19
N ILE A 11 -6.32 -9.61 35.30
CA ILE A 11 -6.39 -8.94 33.98
C ILE A 11 -6.45 -7.41 34.17
N ILE A 12 -7.27 -6.91 35.08
CA ILE A 12 -7.38 -5.46 35.37
C ILE A 12 -6.03 -4.90 35.84
N GLY A 13 -5.33 -5.64 36.73
CA GLY A 13 -4.00 -5.24 37.22
C GLY A 13 -2.96 -5.17 36.10
N LEU A 14 -2.92 -6.18 35.23
CA LEU A 14 -2.04 -6.22 34.06
C LEU A 14 -2.36 -5.09 33.06
N LEU A 15 -3.63 -4.87 32.74
CA LEU A 15 -4.04 -3.78 31.84
C LEU A 15 -3.72 -2.40 32.43
N THR A 16 -3.89 -2.23 33.75
CA THR A 16 -3.51 -0.98 34.44
C THR A 16 -2.01 -0.76 34.29
N LEU A 17 -1.19 -1.78 34.55
CA LEU A 17 0.24 -1.69 34.40
C LEU A 17 0.64 -1.34 32.97
N ILE A 18 0.09 -2.04 31.96
CA ILE A 18 0.33 -1.80 30.54
C ILE A 18 -0.06 -0.35 30.16
N GLY A 19 -1.11 0.21 30.73
CA GLY A 19 -1.56 1.58 30.46
C GLY A 19 -0.58 2.65 30.93
N PHE A 20 0.16 2.41 32.05
CA PHE A 20 1.13 3.38 32.59
C PHE A 20 2.52 3.25 31.98
N LEU A 21 2.92 2.06 31.54
CA LEU A 21 4.27 1.79 31.05
C LEU A 21 4.71 2.64 29.83
N PRO A 22 3.86 3.01 28.85
CA PRO A 22 4.29 3.88 27.75
C PRO A 22 4.74 5.27 28.20
N ALA A 23 4.06 5.84 29.21
CA ALA A 23 4.44 7.13 29.78
C ALA A 23 5.81 7.04 30.49
N LEU A 24 6.04 5.95 31.20
CA LEU A 24 7.32 5.69 31.87
C LEU A 24 8.45 5.46 30.84
N ALA A 25 8.20 4.64 29.81
CA ALA A 25 9.15 4.36 28.75
C ALA A 25 9.65 5.64 28.06
N ARG A 26 8.75 6.58 27.78
CA ARG A 26 9.10 7.91 27.23
C ARG A 26 9.96 8.73 28.17
N ARG A 27 9.69 8.71 29.48
CA ARG A 27 10.48 9.46 30.49
C ARG A 27 11.91 8.95 30.63
N ILE A 28 12.11 7.63 30.59
CA ILE A 28 13.43 7.01 30.73
C ILE A 28 14.13 6.75 29.38
N ASN A 29 13.49 7.14 28.27
CA ASN A 29 14.01 7.01 26.91
C ASN A 29 14.38 5.56 26.51
N LEU A 30 13.60 4.58 27.01
CA LEU A 30 13.73 3.16 26.68
C LEU A 30 12.65 2.72 25.70
N PRO A 31 12.94 1.74 24.80
CA PRO A 31 11.90 1.10 24.00
C PRO A 31 10.84 0.45 24.89
N TYR A 32 9.57 0.60 24.51
CA TYR A 32 8.43 0.10 25.30
C TYR A 32 8.49 -1.41 25.56
N THR A 33 8.85 -2.20 24.56
CA THR A 33 8.97 -3.67 24.66
C THR A 33 10.08 -4.10 25.63
N VAL A 34 11.19 -3.35 25.68
CA VAL A 34 12.26 -3.56 26.67
C VAL A 34 11.76 -3.33 28.09
N LEU A 35 11.00 -2.24 28.28
CA LEU A 35 10.44 -1.93 29.60
C LEU A 35 9.42 -2.99 30.06
N LEU A 36 8.59 -3.50 29.14
CA LEU A 36 7.68 -4.61 29.43
C LEU A 36 8.43 -5.87 29.91
N ALA A 37 9.51 -6.22 29.21
CA ALA A 37 10.33 -7.37 29.59
C ALA A 37 10.97 -7.17 30.98
N VAL A 38 11.52 -6.00 31.27
CA VAL A 38 12.13 -5.68 32.60
C VAL A 38 11.06 -5.74 33.71
N VAL A 39 9.89 -5.16 33.47
CA VAL A 39 8.78 -5.16 34.47
C VAL A 39 8.27 -6.58 34.69
N GLY A 40 8.10 -7.35 33.59
CA GLY A 40 7.67 -8.76 33.66
C GLY A 40 8.67 -9.62 34.45
N LEU A 41 9.98 -9.46 34.17
CA LEU A 41 11.06 -10.10 34.96
C LEU A 41 10.97 -9.74 36.45
N GLY A 42 10.78 -8.44 36.72
CA GLY A 42 10.65 -7.97 38.11
C GLY A 42 9.44 -8.58 38.83
N LEU A 43 8.26 -8.58 38.17
CA LEU A 43 7.04 -9.20 38.70
C LEU A 43 7.22 -10.72 38.93
N GLY A 44 7.77 -11.43 37.93
CA GLY A 44 8.05 -12.86 38.05
C GLY A 44 9.03 -13.16 39.19
N GLY A 45 10.09 -12.35 39.37
CA GLY A 45 11.03 -12.47 40.50
C GLY A 45 10.34 -12.25 41.84
N ILE A 46 9.46 -11.22 41.93
CA ILE A 46 8.69 -10.97 43.16
C ILE A 46 7.77 -12.16 43.45
N ILE A 47 7.12 -12.75 42.45
CA ILE A 47 6.26 -13.94 42.62
C ILE A 47 7.04 -15.12 43.14
N VAL A 48 8.25 -15.41 42.63
CA VAL A 48 9.12 -16.51 43.09
C VAL A 48 9.54 -16.30 44.54
N VAL A 49 9.90 -15.07 44.93
CA VAL A 49 10.26 -14.73 46.33
C VAL A 49 9.01 -14.78 47.23
N ALA A 50 7.86 -14.30 46.76
CA ALA A 50 6.60 -14.29 47.51
C ALA A 50 6.07 -15.69 47.82
N ARG A 51 6.30 -16.68 46.96
CA ARG A 51 5.96 -18.09 47.23
C ARG A 51 6.54 -18.61 48.53
N ASN A 52 7.72 -18.10 48.92
CA ASN A 52 8.42 -18.51 50.11
C ASN A 52 8.12 -17.63 51.34
N SER A 53 7.24 -16.62 51.18
CA SER A 53 6.98 -15.61 52.24
C SER A 53 5.51 -15.60 52.65
N ALA A 54 5.21 -16.05 53.87
CA ALA A 54 3.84 -16.23 54.40
C ALA A 54 3.09 -14.93 54.81
N HIS A 55 3.61 -13.71 54.51
CA HIS A 55 3.16 -12.49 55.21
C HIS A 55 2.77 -11.28 54.31
N LEU A 56 2.40 -11.49 53.02
CA LEU A 56 2.16 -10.39 52.06
C LEU A 56 0.70 -9.86 51.98
N GLY A 57 -0.26 -10.37 52.80
CA GLY A 57 -1.63 -9.86 52.81
C GLY A 57 -2.28 -9.80 51.43
N ALA A 58 -3.01 -8.71 51.17
CA ALA A 58 -3.72 -8.51 49.87
C ALA A 58 -2.80 -8.48 48.61
N LEU A 59 -1.54 -8.06 48.80
CA LEU A 59 -0.54 -8.14 47.71
C LEU A 59 -0.15 -9.59 47.41
N GLY A 60 -0.06 -10.44 48.49
CA GLY A 60 0.15 -11.87 48.34
C GLY A 60 -0.98 -12.57 47.59
N ASP A 61 -2.22 -12.20 47.87
CA ASP A 61 -3.40 -12.74 47.15
C ASP A 61 -3.36 -12.36 45.67
N PHE A 62 -2.98 -11.14 45.32
CA PHE A 62 -2.83 -10.69 43.94
C PHE A 62 -1.69 -11.44 43.22
N LEU A 63 -0.56 -11.58 43.85
CA LEU A 63 0.59 -12.33 43.31
C LEU A 63 0.28 -13.82 43.12
N HIS A 64 -0.48 -14.43 44.05
CA HIS A 64 -0.98 -15.81 43.93
C HIS A 64 -1.95 -15.96 42.74
N VAL A 65 -2.80 -14.97 42.47
CA VAL A 65 -3.66 -14.98 41.28
C VAL A 65 -2.82 -14.93 40.00
N LEU A 66 -1.81 -14.06 39.96
CA LEU A 66 -0.89 -13.98 38.82
C LEU A 66 -0.05 -15.24 38.65
N ASP A 67 0.33 -15.87 39.75
CA ASP A 67 1.09 -17.13 39.75
C ASP A 67 0.29 -18.32 39.17
N ASN A 68 -1.00 -18.36 39.48
CA ASN A 68 -1.94 -19.37 38.98
C ASN A 68 -2.57 -18.99 37.63
N PHE A 69 -2.21 -17.82 37.07
CA PHE A 69 -2.71 -17.37 35.76
C PHE A 69 -1.94 -18.10 34.65
N SER A 70 -2.22 -19.39 34.51
CA SER A 70 -1.75 -20.20 33.39
C SER A 70 -2.79 -20.20 32.30
N ILE A 71 -2.47 -19.57 31.18
CA ILE A 71 -3.26 -19.72 29.95
C ILE A 71 -2.64 -20.91 29.19
N PRO A 72 -3.40 -21.98 28.90
CA PRO A 72 -2.89 -23.06 28.08
C PRO A 72 -2.29 -22.52 26.75
N ALA A 73 -1.20 -23.09 26.29
CA ALA A 73 -0.50 -22.60 25.10
C ALA A 73 -1.42 -22.52 23.88
N GLU A 74 -2.31 -23.49 23.70
CA GLU A 74 -3.30 -23.49 22.62
C GLU A 74 -4.27 -22.30 22.74
N ALA A 75 -4.77 -22.00 23.94
CA ALA A 75 -5.62 -20.84 24.17
C ALA A 75 -4.85 -19.52 23.99
N PHE A 76 -3.58 -19.49 24.39
CA PHE A 76 -2.70 -18.36 24.21
C PHE A 76 -2.50 -18.05 22.71
N LEU A 77 -2.20 -19.08 21.90
CA LEU A 77 -2.08 -18.93 20.45
C LEU A 77 -3.40 -18.52 19.81
N ALA A 78 -4.51 -19.17 20.18
CA ALA A 78 -5.81 -18.88 19.60
C ALA A 78 -6.36 -17.48 19.91
N ILE A 79 -6.00 -16.89 21.06
CA ILE A 79 -6.46 -15.56 21.47
C ILE A 79 -5.59 -14.45 20.88
N PHE A 80 -4.28 -14.56 21.00
CA PHE A 80 -3.37 -13.45 20.70
C PHE A 80 -2.85 -13.46 19.27
N LEU A 81 -2.60 -14.63 18.70
CA LEU A 81 -1.98 -14.74 17.37
C LEU A 81 -2.84 -14.17 16.24
N PRO A 82 -4.17 -14.46 16.16
CA PRO A 82 -5.03 -13.85 15.14
C PRO A 82 -5.05 -12.33 15.24
N THR A 83 -5.07 -11.80 16.47
CA THR A 83 -5.08 -10.35 16.71
C THR A 83 -3.80 -9.68 16.21
N LEU A 84 -2.63 -10.20 16.56
CA LEU A 84 -1.34 -9.64 16.15
C LEU A 84 -1.13 -9.70 14.65
N LEU A 85 -1.38 -10.86 14.06
CA LEU A 85 -1.20 -11.05 12.62
C LEU A 85 -2.16 -10.21 11.79
N PHE A 86 -3.43 -10.11 12.24
CA PHE A 86 -4.43 -9.34 11.54
C PHE A 86 -4.12 -7.83 11.59
N GLU A 87 -3.74 -7.31 12.75
CA GLU A 87 -3.34 -5.90 12.94
C GLU A 87 -2.13 -5.55 12.07
N THR A 88 -1.08 -6.36 12.13
CA THR A 88 0.14 -6.13 11.36
C THR A 88 -0.12 -6.20 9.85
N ALA A 89 -0.86 -7.23 9.40
CA ALA A 89 -1.20 -7.39 7.98
C ALA A 89 -2.14 -6.30 7.45
N LEU A 90 -3.07 -5.81 8.28
CA LEU A 90 -4.00 -4.73 7.91
C LEU A 90 -3.28 -3.41 7.67
N ALA A 91 -2.19 -3.15 8.40
CA ALA A 91 -1.39 -1.93 8.27
C ALA A 91 -0.56 -1.87 6.97
N ILE A 92 -0.30 -3.01 6.33
CA ILE A 92 0.53 -3.11 5.12
C ILE A 92 -0.25 -2.66 3.88
N ASP A 93 0.38 -1.83 3.05
CA ASP A 93 -0.14 -1.49 1.72
C ASP A 93 0.02 -2.67 0.76
N ILE A 94 -1.07 -3.45 0.60
CA ILE A 94 -1.07 -4.66 -0.23
C ILE A 94 -0.67 -4.40 -1.67
N ARG A 95 -0.97 -3.22 -2.24
CA ARG A 95 -0.68 -2.95 -3.65
C ARG A 95 0.81 -2.77 -3.89
N ARG A 96 1.49 -2.08 -2.97
CA ARG A 96 2.95 -1.98 -2.98
C ARG A 96 3.60 -3.32 -2.68
N LEU A 97 3.02 -4.08 -1.75
CA LEU A 97 3.47 -5.42 -1.44
C LEU A 97 3.38 -6.35 -2.66
N MET A 98 2.32 -6.25 -3.45
CA MET A 98 2.14 -7.06 -4.69
C MET A 98 3.13 -6.69 -5.79
N GLU A 99 3.67 -5.47 -5.82
CA GLU A 99 4.75 -5.07 -6.74
C GLU A 99 6.07 -5.79 -6.38
N ASP A 100 6.31 -6.03 -5.09
CA ASP A 100 7.53 -6.66 -4.55
C ASP A 100 7.23 -8.01 -3.85
N VAL A 101 6.09 -8.65 -4.14
CA VAL A 101 5.66 -9.89 -3.44
C VAL A 101 6.65 -11.04 -3.63
N ALA A 102 7.21 -11.19 -4.82
CA ALA A 102 8.16 -12.27 -5.09
C ALA A 102 9.47 -12.13 -4.29
N PRO A 103 10.17 -10.96 -4.26
CA PRO A 103 11.32 -10.78 -3.39
C PRO A 103 10.97 -10.87 -1.89
N VAL A 104 9.81 -10.34 -1.45
CA VAL A 104 9.38 -10.42 -0.05
C VAL A 104 9.14 -11.86 0.38
N LEU A 105 8.35 -12.64 -0.38
CA LEU A 105 8.10 -14.06 -0.08
C LEU A 105 9.38 -14.89 -0.12
N LEU A 106 10.23 -14.67 -1.13
CA LEU A 106 11.49 -15.39 -1.25
C LEU A 106 12.39 -15.10 -0.04
N MET A 107 12.51 -13.83 0.36
CA MET A 107 13.29 -13.46 1.52
C MET A 107 12.71 -14.03 2.82
N ALA A 108 11.40 -13.92 3.03
CA ALA A 108 10.75 -14.41 4.23
C ALA A 108 10.90 -15.93 4.37
N VAL A 109 10.51 -16.70 3.35
CA VAL A 109 10.54 -18.16 3.39
C VAL A 109 11.98 -18.69 3.41
N VAL A 110 12.86 -18.17 2.54
CA VAL A 110 14.27 -18.63 2.49
C VAL A 110 15.01 -18.24 3.76
N ALA A 111 14.74 -17.04 4.33
CA ALA A 111 15.36 -16.65 5.59
C ALA A 111 14.96 -17.57 6.75
N VAL A 112 13.70 -17.98 6.84
CA VAL A 112 13.24 -18.94 7.87
C VAL A 112 13.93 -20.28 7.71
N ILE A 113 13.96 -20.83 6.47
CA ILE A 113 14.59 -22.12 6.18
C ILE A 113 16.10 -22.08 6.49
N LEU A 114 16.79 -21.02 6.05
CA LEU A 114 18.21 -20.84 6.33
C LEU A 114 18.47 -20.68 7.83
N CYS A 115 17.69 -19.88 8.53
CA CYS A 115 17.81 -19.71 9.96
C CYS A 115 17.59 -21.04 10.70
N ALA A 116 16.52 -21.76 10.39
CA ALA A 116 16.24 -23.07 10.98
C ALA A 116 17.38 -24.08 10.68
N PHE A 117 17.89 -24.08 9.45
CA PHE A 117 18.99 -24.96 9.04
C PHE A 117 20.31 -24.63 9.79
N PHE A 118 20.74 -23.36 9.81
CA PHE A 118 22.00 -22.98 10.47
C PHE A 118 21.93 -23.20 11.98
N VAL A 119 20.82 -22.84 12.62
CA VAL A 119 20.60 -23.10 14.05
C VAL A 119 20.54 -24.60 14.31
N GLY A 120 19.73 -25.32 13.52
CA GLY A 120 19.57 -26.76 13.63
C GLY A 120 20.89 -27.51 13.49
N ALA A 121 21.68 -27.19 12.44
CA ALA A 121 23.00 -27.78 12.20
C ALA A 121 23.99 -27.44 13.33
N ALA A 122 24.05 -26.18 13.76
CA ALA A 122 24.97 -25.74 14.81
C ALA A 122 24.68 -26.43 16.15
N LEU A 123 23.41 -26.49 16.57
CA LEU A 123 23.02 -27.12 17.84
C LEU A 123 23.14 -28.65 17.78
N SER A 124 22.75 -29.28 16.68
CA SER A 124 22.86 -30.73 16.54
C SER A 124 24.31 -31.21 16.46
N TRP A 125 25.23 -30.40 15.90
CA TRP A 125 26.65 -30.74 15.85
C TRP A 125 27.34 -30.52 17.20
N SER A 126 26.99 -29.41 17.90
CA SER A 126 27.70 -29.03 19.14
C SER A 126 27.15 -29.72 20.38
N PHE A 127 25.91 -30.20 20.34
CA PHE A 127 25.22 -30.80 21.49
C PHE A 127 24.45 -32.06 21.03
N ALA A 128 24.09 -32.93 22.00
CA ALA A 128 23.39 -34.20 21.73
C ALA A 128 21.90 -34.05 21.35
N LEU A 129 21.54 -32.98 20.61
CA LEU A 129 20.19 -32.75 20.13
C LEU A 129 19.97 -33.46 18.77
N THR A 130 18.80 -34.09 18.62
CA THR A 130 18.40 -34.63 17.30
C THR A 130 18.17 -33.49 16.31
N LEU A 131 18.50 -33.73 15.04
CA LEU A 131 18.34 -32.71 14.01
C LEU A 131 16.93 -32.12 13.94
N PRO A 132 15.80 -32.92 13.98
CA PRO A 132 14.45 -32.35 13.98
C PRO A 132 14.17 -31.46 15.19
N ALA A 133 14.66 -31.84 16.38
CA ALA A 133 14.51 -31.04 17.58
C ALA A 133 15.28 -29.70 17.50
N ALA A 134 16.49 -29.74 16.97
CA ALA A 134 17.31 -28.55 16.77
C ALA A 134 16.75 -27.65 15.64
N LEU A 135 16.17 -28.22 14.58
CA LEU A 135 15.46 -27.48 13.54
C LEU A 135 14.19 -26.79 14.10
N LEU A 136 13.46 -27.45 15.02
CA LEU A 136 12.31 -26.85 15.69
C LEU A 136 12.71 -25.60 16.47
N LEU A 137 13.77 -25.65 17.24
CA LEU A 137 14.34 -24.45 17.90
C LEU A 137 14.68 -23.36 16.88
N GLY A 138 15.32 -23.74 15.77
CA GLY A 138 15.64 -22.83 14.69
C GLY A 138 14.41 -22.16 14.08
N SER A 139 13.31 -22.91 13.89
CA SER A 139 12.05 -22.35 13.37
C SER A 139 11.41 -21.34 14.35
N ILE A 140 11.41 -21.65 15.64
CA ILE A 140 10.89 -20.76 16.70
C ILE A 140 11.64 -19.42 16.72
N VAL A 141 12.98 -19.47 16.66
CA VAL A 141 13.80 -18.24 16.69
C VAL A 141 13.98 -17.57 15.34
N ALA A 142 13.42 -18.13 14.26
CA ALA A 142 13.47 -17.51 12.94
C ALA A 142 12.53 -16.31 12.81
N THR A 143 11.41 -16.27 13.56
CA THR A 143 10.45 -15.15 13.54
C THR A 143 11.12 -13.83 13.95
N THR A 144 10.70 -12.70 13.38
CA THR A 144 11.28 -11.38 13.65
C THR A 144 10.20 -10.34 13.90
N ASP A 145 10.40 -9.48 14.88
CA ASP A 145 9.55 -8.31 15.15
C ASP A 145 10.18 -7.05 14.52
N PRO A 146 9.60 -6.44 13.51
CA PRO A 146 10.17 -5.31 12.81
C PRO A 146 9.88 -3.97 13.51
N ILE A 147 8.98 -3.92 14.50
CA ILE A 147 8.40 -2.68 15.06
C ILE A 147 9.48 -1.66 15.43
N ALA A 148 10.54 -2.09 16.13
CA ALA A 148 11.60 -1.18 16.54
C ALA A 148 12.45 -0.70 15.35
N VAL A 149 12.80 -1.58 14.41
CA VAL A 149 13.59 -1.24 13.21
C VAL A 149 12.80 -0.32 12.29
N VAL A 150 11.53 -0.65 12.04
CA VAL A 150 10.61 0.14 11.22
C VAL A 150 10.39 1.52 11.85
N GLY A 151 10.21 1.60 13.18
CA GLY A 151 10.11 2.88 13.89
C GLY A 151 11.34 3.74 13.65
N ILE A 152 12.54 3.20 13.84
CA ILE A 152 13.80 3.92 13.59
C ILE A 152 13.93 4.32 12.12
N PHE A 153 13.61 3.43 11.18
CA PHE A 153 13.69 3.75 9.75
C PHE A 153 12.68 4.83 9.32
N ARG A 154 11.50 4.87 9.95
CA ARG A 154 10.53 5.97 9.73
C ARG A 154 11.07 7.30 10.25
N ASP A 155 11.66 7.31 11.44
CA ASP A 155 12.28 8.51 12.03
C ASP A 155 13.44 9.03 11.18
N LEU A 156 14.20 8.12 10.55
CA LEU A 156 15.32 8.44 9.65
C LEU A 156 14.90 8.80 8.22
N GLY A 157 13.61 8.74 7.88
CA GLY A 157 13.15 8.97 6.53
C GLY A 157 13.65 7.95 5.50
N ALA A 158 13.88 6.69 5.92
CA ALA A 158 14.32 5.61 5.03
C ALA A 158 13.38 5.42 3.83
N PRO A 159 13.86 4.86 2.71
CA PRO A 159 13.02 4.59 1.55
C PRO A 159 11.77 3.79 1.92
N LYS A 160 10.59 4.23 1.47
CA LYS A 160 9.32 3.54 1.75
C LYS A 160 9.34 2.07 1.32
N ARG A 161 10.05 1.76 0.24
CA ARG A 161 10.22 0.38 -0.24
C ARG A 161 11.02 -0.48 0.73
N LEU A 162 12.07 0.08 1.36
CA LEU A 162 12.84 -0.62 2.39
C LEU A 162 11.98 -0.94 3.62
N LEU A 163 11.16 0.02 4.06
CA LEU A 163 10.19 -0.19 5.12
C LEU A 163 9.22 -1.33 4.78
N LEU A 164 8.66 -1.30 3.57
CA LEU A 164 7.75 -2.35 3.09
C LEU A 164 8.42 -3.73 3.02
N LEU A 165 9.68 -3.80 2.58
CA LEU A 165 10.43 -5.05 2.55
C LEU A 165 10.64 -5.62 3.95
N VAL A 166 10.98 -4.78 4.93
CA VAL A 166 11.19 -5.21 6.33
C VAL A 166 9.86 -5.60 6.99
N GLU A 167 8.80 -4.81 6.80
CA GLU A 167 7.46 -5.11 7.30
C GLU A 167 6.89 -6.39 6.66
N GLY A 168 7.04 -6.53 5.35
CA GLY A 168 6.57 -7.70 4.60
C GLY A 168 7.40 -8.96 4.89
N GLU A 169 8.73 -8.85 4.98
CA GLU A 169 9.61 -9.96 5.41
C GLU A 169 9.14 -10.52 6.74
N SER A 170 8.93 -9.67 7.73
CA SER A 170 8.53 -10.09 9.07
C SER A 170 7.15 -10.77 9.09
N LEU A 171 6.16 -10.20 8.39
CA LEU A 171 4.81 -10.77 8.35
C LEU A 171 4.79 -12.20 7.76
N PHE A 172 5.46 -12.39 6.63
CA PHE A 172 5.51 -13.71 5.99
C PHE A 172 6.50 -14.67 6.66
N ASN A 173 7.53 -14.13 7.32
CA ASN A 173 8.46 -14.90 8.14
C ASN A 173 7.73 -15.57 9.32
N ASP A 174 6.87 -14.86 10.03
CA ASP A 174 6.07 -15.42 11.11
C ASP A 174 5.16 -16.55 10.60
N ALA A 175 4.48 -16.33 9.47
CA ALA A 175 3.62 -17.35 8.85
C ALA A 175 4.43 -18.60 8.41
N ALA A 176 5.60 -18.40 7.78
CA ALA A 176 6.46 -19.49 7.34
C ALA A 176 7.07 -20.25 8.53
N ALA A 177 7.48 -19.53 9.58
CA ALA A 177 8.05 -20.13 10.79
C ALA A 177 7.02 -20.97 11.55
N ILE A 178 5.77 -20.50 11.69
CA ILE A 178 4.69 -21.25 12.34
C ILE A 178 4.31 -22.49 11.53
N ALA A 179 4.25 -22.38 10.20
CA ALA A 179 4.00 -23.54 9.36
C ALA A 179 5.13 -24.57 9.43
N LEU A 180 6.41 -24.15 9.45
CA LEU A 180 7.56 -25.03 9.64
C LEU A 180 7.57 -25.64 11.05
N TYR A 181 7.21 -24.88 12.06
CA TYR A 181 7.03 -25.34 13.44
C TYR A 181 5.99 -26.45 13.52
N GLY A 182 4.80 -26.27 12.94
CA GLY A 182 3.74 -27.30 12.92
C GLY A 182 4.21 -28.59 12.28
N LEU A 183 4.90 -28.49 11.14
CA LEU A 183 5.50 -29.64 10.47
C LEU A 183 6.50 -30.39 11.35
N LEU A 184 7.39 -29.66 12.03
CA LEU A 184 8.44 -30.26 12.87
C LEU A 184 7.88 -30.85 14.17
N ILE A 185 6.83 -30.24 14.73
CA ILE A 185 6.08 -30.84 15.85
C ILE A 185 5.44 -32.18 15.44
N ALA A 186 4.73 -32.20 14.31
CA ALA A 186 4.09 -33.42 13.81
C ALA A 186 5.09 -34.54 13.51
N LEU A 187 6.31 -34.18 13.03
CA LEU A 187 7.41 -35.12 12.87
C LEU A 187 7.94 -35.65 14.22
N LEU A 188 8.04 -34.82 15.24
CA LEU A 188 8.54 -35.21 16.57
C LEU A 188 7.50 -36.01 17.37
N THR A 189 6.22 -35.78 17.15
CA THR A 189 5.11 -36.52 17.80
C THR A 189 4.69 -37.81 17.06
N GLY A 190 5.23 -38.02 15.85
CA GLY A 190 4.94 -39.23 15.07
C GLY A 190 3.60 -39.22 14.35
N GLU A 191 2.97 -38.05 14.18
CA GLU A 191 1.66 -37.92 13.52
C GLU A 191 1.69 -38.06 12.00
N HIS A 192 2.89 -37.97 11.39
CA HIS A 192 3.10 -38.03 9.92
C HIS A 192 3.97 -39.22 9.52
N GLY A 193 3.64 -39.83 8.38
CA GLY A 193 4.41 -40.92 7.79
C GLY A 193 5.83 -40.53 7.38
N GLU A 194 6.72 -41.49 7.21
CA GLU A 194 8.18 -41.41 7.17
C GLU A 194 8.83 -40.62 5.99
N GLY A 195 8.11 -39.78 5.21
CA GLY A 195 8.65 -39.18 3.99
C GLY A 195 8.81 -37.65 4.02
N ILE A 196 10.06 -37.13 3.85
CA ILE A 196 10.33 -35.68 3.69
C ILE A 196 9.51 -35.06 2.54
N GLY A 197 9.28 -35.82 1.46
CA GLY A 197 8.47 -35.34 0.31
C GLY A 197 7.01 -35.14 0.66
N GLU A 198 6.43 -36.00 1.49
CA GLU A 198 5.05 -35.88 1.96
C GLU A 198 4.89 -34.69 2.90
N ALA A 199 5.86 -34.48 3.76
CA ALA A 199 5.92 -33.32 4.66
C ALA A 199 5.95 -31.99 3.88
N ILE A 200 6.76 -31.87 2.83
CA ILE A 200 6.81 -30.68 1.96
C ILE A 200 5.48 -30.47 1.25
N LEU A 201 4.86 -31.52 0.75
CA LEU A 201 3.57 -31.43 0.05
C LEU A 201 2.45 -30.96 1.01
N THR A 202 2.43 -31.49 2.22
CA THR A 202 1.49 -31.08 3.28
C THR A 202 1.70 -29.60 3.63
N PHE A 203 2.96 -29.18 3.84
CA PHE A 203 3.28 -27.76 4.07
C PHE A 203 2.76 -26.86 2.95
N LEU A 204 3.01 -27.21 1.69
CA LEU A 204 2.54 -26.43 0.54
C LEU A 204 1.01 -26.40 0.44
N ARG A 205 0.36 -27.54 0.69
CA ARG A 205 -1.10 -27.65 0.70
C ARG A 205 -1.70 -26.77 1.78
N ASP A 206 -1.17 -26.81 3.00
CA ASP A 206 -1.70 -26.07 4.13
C ASP A 206 -1.44 -24.56 3.99
N PHE A 207 -0.29 -24.19 3.46
CA PHE A 207 0.06 -22.78 3.18
C PHE A 207 -0.83 -22.19 2.06
N ILE A 208 -0.92 -22.85 0.91
CA ILE A 208 -1.73 -22.40 -0.23
C ILE A 208 -3.22 -22.46 0.11
N GLY A 209 -3.65 -23.54 0.76
CA GLY A 209 -5.03 -23.73 1.22
C GLY A 209 -5.45 -22.62 2.19
N GLY A 210 -4.57 -22.27 3.14
CA GLY A 210 -4.78 -21.17 4.07
C GLY A 210 -4.94 -19.83 3.34
N ALA A 211 -4.09 -19.57 2.34
CA ALA A 211 -4.18 -18.34 1.54
C ALA A 211 -5.50 -18.24 0.77
N ILE A 212 -5.94 -19.33 0.13
CA ILE A 212 -7.22 -19.38 -0.59
C ILE A 212 -8.39 -19.21 0.39
N PHE A 213 -8.38 -19.93 1.51
CA PHE A 213 -9.43 -19.84 2.52
C PHE A 213 -9.53 -18.42 3.10
N GLY A 214 -8.42 -17.79 3.48
CA GLY A 214 -8.37 -16.41 3.99
C GLY A 214 -8.92 -15.39 2.98
N TYR A 215 -8.56 -15.53 1.70
CA TYR A 215 -9.10 -14.69 0.64
C TYR A 215 -10.62 -14.83 0.50
N VAL A 216 -11.14 -16.07 0.47
CA VAL A 216 -12.58 -16.34 0.37
C VAL A 216 -13.32 -15.81 1.58
N ALA A 217 -12.80 -16.03 2.80
CA ALA A 217 -13.40 -15.54 4.04
C ALA A 217 -13.50 -14.01 4.05
N ALA A 218 -12.42 -13.30 3.65
CA ALA A 218 -12.42 -11.85 3.53
C ALA A 218 -13.42 -11.36 2.46
N TRP A 219 -13.48 -12.04 1.33
CA TRP A 219 -14.43 -11.70 0.26
C TRP A 219 -15.90 -11.84 0.73
N VAL A 220 -16.19 -12.90 1.47
CA VAL A 220 -17.52 -13.11 2.09
C VAL A 220 -17.81 -12.01 3.11
N ALA A 221 -16.87 -11.72 4.01
CA ALA A 221 -17.01 -10.66 5.01
C ALA A 221 -17.27 -9.29 4.35
N LEU A 222 -16.51 -8.94 3.30
CA LEU A 222 -16.72 -7.70 2.55
C LEU A 222 -18.06 -7.67 1.81
N ARG A 223 -18.62 -8.83 1.46
CA ARG A 223 -19.95 -8.92 0.87
C ARG A 223 -21.05 -8.72 1.94
N LEU A 224 -20.84 -9.26 3.14
CA LEU A 224 -21.74 -9.05 4.28
C LEU A 224 -21.67 -7.59 4.78
N ALA A 225 -20.50 -6.99 4.82
CA ALA A 225 -20.32 -5.59 5.23
C ALA A 225 -21.19 -4.61 4.42
N ARG A 226 -21.58 -4.96 3.18
CA ARG A 226 -22.51 -4.14 2.40
C ARG A 226 -23.89 -3.99 3.03
N TRP A 227 -24.33 -4.97 3.81
CA TRP A 227 -25.62 -4.94 4.53
C TRP A 227 -25.54 -4.12 5.82
N LEU A 228 -24.30 -3.94 6.33
CA LEU A 228 -24.03 -3.22 7.58
C LEU A 228 -23.60 -1.75 7.32
N ARG A 229 -23.70 -1.29 6.07
CA ARG A 229 -23.26 0.07 5.70
C ARG A 229 -23.91 1.15 6.56
N GLY A 230 -23.03 2.01 7.13
CA GLY A 230 -23.45 3.09 8.01
C GLY A 230 -23.58 2.71 9.48
N LEU A 231 -23.16 1.50 9.84
CA LEU A 231 -23.07 1.00 11.22
C LEU A 231 -21.59 0.66 11.53
N PRO A 232 -20.72 1.65 11.84
CA PRO A 232 -19.29 1.43 12.02
C PRO A 232 -18.96 0.34 13.04
N GLU A 233 -19.71 0.25 14.13
CA GLU A 233 -19.51 -0.72 15.19
C GLU A 233 -19.74 -2.16 14.70
N ALA A 234 -20.77 -2.36 13.87
CA ALA A 234 -21.06 -3.67 13.26
C ALA A 234 -20.03 -4.04 12.19
N GLU A 235 -19.60 -3.08 11.37
CA GLU A 235 -18.55 -3.30 10.37
C GLU A 235 -17.22 -3.68 11.04
N ILE A 236 -16.83 -3.02 12.14
CA ILE A 236 -15.62 -3.34 12.91
C ILE A 236 -15.75 -4.72 13.57
N THR A 237 -16.88 -5.00 14.21
CA THR A 237 -17.14 -6.32 14.82
C THR A 237 -17.00 -7.46 13.80
N LEU A 238 -17.49 -7.26 12.57
CA LEU A 238 -17.34 -8.24 11.49
C LEU A 238 -15.86 -8.52 11.17
N THR A 239 -14.97 -7.51 11.26
CA THR A 239 -13.53 -7.74 11.03
C THR A 239 -12.88 -8.53 12.16
N VAL A 240 -13.31 -8.33 13.40
CA VAL A 240 -12.85 -9.14 14.54
C VAL A 240 -13.31 -10.59 14.37
N VAL A 241 -14.57 -10.79 14.03
CA VAL A 241 -15.11 -12.13 13.72
C VAL A 241 -14.32 -12.77 12.57
N LEU A 242 -13.99 -12.03 11.51
CA LEU A 242 -13.20 -12.52 10.39
C LEU A 242 -11.83 -13.03 10.82
N ALA A 243 -11.09 -12.29 11.65
CA ALA A 243 -9.77 -12.69 12.12
C ALA A 243 -9.79 -14.01 12.87
N TYR A 244 -10.67 -14.13 13.86
CA TYR A 244 -10.78 -15.33 14.67
C TYR A 244 -11.41 -16.53 13.92
N LEU A 245 -12.39 -16.26 13.05
CA LEU A 245 -13.01 -17.29 12.22
C LEU A 245 -12.00 -17.84 11.20
N ALA A 246 -11.20 -16.98 10.56
CA ALA A 246 -10.16 -17.40 9.62
C ALA A 246 -9.14 -18.32 10.29
N TYR A 247 -8.76 -18.02 11.54
CA TYR A 247 -7.85 -18.85 12.32
C TYR A 247 -8.50 -20.19 12.72
N ILE A 248 -9.60 -20.13 13.48
CA ILE A 248 -10.21 -21.31 14.11
C ILE A 248 -10.77 -22.27 13.06
N VAL A 249 -11.50 -21.76 12.06
CA VAL A 249 -12.10 -22.61 11.01
C VAL A 249 -11.02 -23.15 10.08
N GLY A 250 -10.02 -22.31 9.73
CA GLY A 250 -8.88 -22.75 8.92
C GLY A 250 -8.13 -23.92 9.54
N GLU A 251 -7.75 -23.78 10.81
CA GLU A 251 -6.94 -24.75 11.54
C GLU A 251 -7.74 -26.04 11.88
N HIS A 252 -8.93 -25.90 12.48
CA HIS A 252 -9.63 -27.03 13.09
C HIS A 252 -10.66 -27.71 12.18
N TYR A 253 -11.20 -27.01 11.17
CA TYR A 253 -12.28 -27.56 10.33
C TYR A 253 -11.86 -27.79 8.88
N VAL A 254 -11.06 -26.89 8.33
CA VAL A 254 -10.59 -27.01 6.94
C VAL A 254 -9.23 -27.72 6.85
N HIS A 255 -8.53 -27.81 7.98
CA HIS A 255 -7.17 -28.40 8.09
C HIS A 255 -6.19 -27.75 7.13
N VAL A 256 -6.14 -26.40 7.17
CA VAL A 256 -5.17 -25.56 6.47
C VAL A 256 -4.55 -24.58 7.45
N SER A 257 -3.43 -23.94 7.09
CA SER A 257 -2.78 -22.99 7.99
C SER A 257 -3.71 -21.81 8.35
N GLY A 258 -4.25 -21.80 9.57
CA GLY A 258 -5.07 -20.71 10.10
C GLY A 258 -4.30 -19.39 10.17
N VAL A 259 -3.00 -19.44 10.41
CA VAL A 259 -2.09 -18.29 10.43
C VAL A 259 -2.04 -17.59 9.06
N VAL A 260 -1.79 -18.36 8.01
CA VAL A 260 -1.78 -17.83 6.63
C VAL A 260 -3.16 -17.31 6.24
N ALA A 261 -4.22 -17.99 6.68
CA ALA A 261 -5.61 -17.57 6.43
C ALA A 261 -5.89 -16.18 7.04
N VAL A 262 -5.47 -15.93 8.29
CA VAL A 262 -5.61 -14.62 8.95
C VAL A 262 -4.85 -13.52 8.21
N VAL A 263 -3.58 -13.78 7.87
CA VAL A 263 -2.72 -12.81 7.16
C VAL A 263 -3.34 -12.43 5.81
N VAL A 264 -3.73 -13.42 5.00
CA VAL A 264 -4.32 -13.16 3.69
C VAL A 264 -5.70 -12.50 3.81
N ALA A 265 -6.49 -12.87 4.82
CA ALA A 265 -7.77 -12.20 5.08
C ALA A 265 -7.57 -10.73 5.44
N ALA A 266 -6.62 -10.39 6.31
CA ALA A 266 -6.29 -9.03 6.68
C ALA A 266 -5.74 -8.21 5.51
N LEU A 267 -4.79 -8.77 4.73
CA LEU A 267 -4.26 -8.15 3.51
C LEU A 267 -5.38 -7.88 2.49
N THR A 268 -6.29 -8.83 2.30
CA THR A 268 -7.44 -8.68 1.39
C THR A 268 -8.38 -7.58 1.87
N LEU A 269 -8.66 -7.53 3.17
CA LEU A 269 -9.45 -6.45 3.77
C LEU A 269 -8.71 -5.11 3.62
N GLY A 270 -7.42 -5.04 3.90
CA GLY A 270 -6.58 -3.83 3.73
C GLY A 270 -6.62 -3.28 2.30
N GLY A 271 -6.55 -4.17 1.30
CA GLY A 271 -6.57 -3.78 -0.12
C GLY A 271 -7.95 -3.39 -0.66
N ILE A 272 -8.94 -4.25 -0.41
CA ILE A 272 -10.30 -4.09 -0.97
C ILE A 272 -11.20 -3.31 0.00
N GLY A 273 -11.01 -3.46 1.29
CA GLY A 273 -11.84 -2.86 2.34
C GLY A 273 -11.76 -1.33 2.35
N ARG A 274 -10.57 -0.77 2.13
CA ARG A 274 -10.39 0.70 2.00
C ARG A 274 -11.33 1.33 0.98
N THR A 275 -11.69 0.61 -0.07
CA THR A 275 -12.61 1.09 -1.12
C THR A 275 -14.09 0.76 -0.86
N ARG A 276 -14.38 -0.12 0.11
CA ARG A 276 -15.74 -0.62 0.36
C ARG A 276 -16.36 -0.12 1.66
N LEU A 277 -15.54 0.08 2.70
CA LEU A 277 -15.97 0.66 3.97
C LEU A 277 -16.00 2.19 3.92
N THR A 278 -16.75 2.85 4.80
CA THR A 278 -16.77 4.32 4.85
C THR A 278 -15.43 4.86 5.41
N PRO A 279 -14.94 6.06 5.03
CA PRO A 279 -13.69 6.61 5.55
C PRO A 279 -13.68 6.71 7.09
N THR A 280 -14.82 7.12 7.66
CA THR A 280 -15.02 7.19 9.12
C THR A 280 -14.91 5.81 9.77
N THR A 281 -15.52 4.77 9.18
CA THR A 281 -15.38 3.38 9.65
C THR A 281 -13.94 2.90 9.52
N TRP A 282 -13.28 3.19 8.40
CA TRP A 282 -11.90 2.75 8.17
C TRP A 282 -10.95 3.30 9.24
N HIS A 283 -11.04 4.60 9.52
CA HIS A 283 -10.19 5.24 10.53
C HIS A 283 -10.43 4.67 11.94
N ARG A 284 -11.69 4.48 12.34
CA ARG A 284 -12.05 3.82 13.61
C ARG A 284 -11.54 2.38 13.66
N LEU A 285 -11.66 1.64 12.56
CA LEU A 285 -11.17 0.26 12.43
C LEU A 285 -9.66 0.17 12.63
N GLU A 286 -8.87 1.03 11.98
CA GLU A 286 -7.41 1.09 12.18
C GLU A 286 -7.07 1.36 13.65
N HIS A 287 -7.70 2.33 14.30
CA HIS A 287 -7.46 2.61 15.71
C HIS A 287 -7.89 1.45 16.63
N THR A 288 -9.00 0.79 16.33
CA THR A 288 -9.46 -0.36 17.13
C THR A 288 -8.45 -1.50 17.04
N TRP A 289 -7.98 -1.83 15.83
CA TRP A 289 -7.00 -2.90 15.64
C TRP A 289 -5.64 -2.55 16.26
N GLN A 290 -5.18 -1.30 16.15
CA GLN A 290 -3.97 -0.83 16.85
C GLN A 290 -4.10 -0.99 18.37
N GLN A 291 -5.28 -0.70 18.94
CA GLN A 291 -5.52 -0.86 20.36
C GLN A 291 -5.53 -2.35 20.77
N LEU A 292 -6.18 -3.22 19.99
CA LEU A 292 -6.20 -4.66 20.23
C LEU A 292 -4.81 -5.28 20.10
N GLY A 293 -4.05 -4.89 19.06
CA GLY A 293 -2.67 -5.31 18.86
C GLY A 293 -1.75 -4.83 20.00
N PHE A 294 -1.91 -3.59 20.45
CA PHE A 294 -1.17 -3.06 21.61
C PHE A 294 -1.42 -3.88 22.88
N TRP A 295 -2.65 -4.25 23.18
CA TRP A 295 -2.98 -5.08 24.33
C TRP A 295 -2.42 -6.49 24.17
N ALA A 296 -2.64 -7.12 23.02
CA ALA A 296 -2.16 -8.47 22.74
C ALA A 296 -0.63 -8.55 22.88
N ASN A 297 0.09 -7.66 22.20
CA ASN A 297 1.55 -7.61 22.23
C ASN A 297 2.09 -7.36 23.65
N SER A 298 1.50 -6.41 24.38
CA SER A 298 1.92 -6.06 25.73
C SER A 298 1.68 -7.19 26.73
N LEU A 299 0.52 -7.86 26.64
CA LEU A 299 0.20 -8.99 27.50
C LEU A 299 1.14 -10.17 27.24
N ILE A 300 1.42 -10.50 25.99
CA ILE A 300 2.33 -11.58 25.63
C ILE A 300 3.72 -11.34 26.22
N PHE A 301 4.31 -10.16 25.98
CA PHE A 301 5.63 -9.84 26.49
C PHE A 301 5.69 -9.86 28.02
N LEU A 302 4.66 -9.31 28.66
CA LEU A 302 4.60 -9.25 30.11
C LEU A 302 4.47 -10.64 30.75
N LEU A 303 3.51 -11.45 30.25
CA LEU A 303 3.26 -12.81 30.74
C LEU A 303 4.45 -13.73 30.49
N ALA A 304 5.02 -13.68 29.28
CA ALA A 304 6.20 -14.48 28.96
C ALA A 304 7.41 -14.09 29.81
N ALA A 305 7.66 -12.78 30.02
CA ALA A 305 8.75 -12.32 30.87
C ALA A 305 8.56 -12.70 32.35
N MET A 306 7.32 -12.78 32.83
CA MET A 306 7.01 -13.25 34.19
C MET A 306 7.38 -14.73 34.45
N LEU A 307 7.42 -15.56 33.38
CA LEU A 307 7.82 -16.98 33.52
C LEU A 307 9.32 -17.17 33.67
N VAL A 308 10.13 -16.20 33.22
CA VAL A 308 11.60 -16.29 33.17
C VAL A 308 12.25 -16.57 34.51
N PRO A 309 11.92 -15.87 35.61
CA PRO A 309 12.57 -16.11 36.91
C PRO A 309 12.37 -17.53 37.43
N ARG A 310 11.29 -18.24 37.00
CA ARG A 310 11.09 -19.65 37.36
C ARG A 310 12.05 -20.57 36.60
N LEU A 311 12.31 -20.24 35.33
CA LEU A 311 13.23 -21.02 34.49
C LEU A 311 14.68 -20.80 34.83
N ILE A 312 15.08 -19.59 35.26
CA ILE A 312 16.46 -19.26 35.61
C ILE A 312 17.00 -20.12 36.77
N THR A 313 16.15 -20.53 37.69
CA THR A 313 16.57 -21.39 38.86
C THR A 313 17.05 -22.79 38.44
N THR A 314 16.76 -23.22 37.21
CA THR A 314 17.09 -24.54 36.66
C THR A 314 18.13 -24.49 35.52
N VAL A 315 18.65 -23.28 35.19
CA VAL A 315 19.61 -23.09 34.10
C VAL A 315 20.99 -23.69 34.45
N SER A 316 21.50 -24.56 33.58
CA SER A 316 22.81 -25.13 33.61
C SER A 316 23.81 -24.28 32.82
N TRP A 317 25.12 -24.52 33.04
CA TRP A 317 26.18 -23.88 32.25
C TRP A 317 26.13 -24.33 30.77
N GLU A 318 25.63 -25.53 30.50
CA GLU A 318 25.42 -26.08 29.16
C GLU A 318 24.35 -25.31 28.42
N ASP A 319 23.24 -24.93 29.08
CA ASP A 319 22.17 -24.09 28.48
C ASP A 319 22.72 -22.71 28.08
N VAL A 320 23.61 -22.12 28.88
CA VAL A 320 24.23 -20.83 28.52
C VAL A 320 25.11 -20.98 27.28
N LEU A 321 25.82 -22.08 27.14
CA LEU A 321 26.64 -22.35 25.95
C LEU A 321 25.75 -22.62 24.71
N MET A 322 24.67 -23.39 24.87
CA MET A 322 23.67 -23.60 23.84
C MET A 322 23.05 -22.26 23.37
N LEU A 323 22.72 -21.39 24.30
CA LEU A 323 22.19 -20.05 24.00
C LEU A 323 23.20 -19.21 23.23
N ALA A 324 24.48 -19.25 23.56
CA ALA A 324 25.52 -18.53 22.84
C ALA A 324 25.66 -19.04 21.39
N VAL A 325 25.62 -20.36 21.18
CA VAL A 325 25.63 -20.97 19.83
C VAL A 325 24.38 -20.60 19.06
N LEU A 326 23.21 -20.60 19.69
CA LEU A 326 21.93 -20.18 19.11
C LEU A 326 22.00 -18.72 18.63
N ILE A 327 22.51 -17.81 19.46
CA ILE A 327 22.65 -16.38 19.11
C ILE A 327 23.59 -16.23 17.91
N LEU A 328 24.77 -16.87 17.97
CA LEU A 328 25.78 -16.73 16.92
C LEU A 328 25.31 -17.32 15.59
N SER A 329 24.72 -18.51 15.60
CA SER A 329 24.19 -19.15 14.37
C SER A 329 23.05 -18.35 13.74
N THR A 330 22.19 -17.76 14.55
CA THR A 330 21.12 -16.87 14.06
C THR A 330 21.66 -15.59 13.42
N LEU A 331 22.66 -14.95 14.03
CA LEU A 331 23.32 -13.77 13.46
C LEU A 331 24.04 -14.09 12.15
N VAL A 332 24.70 -15.25 12.07
CA VAL A 332 25.35 -15.73 10.83
C VAL A 332 24.31 -15.97 9.74
N ALA A 333 23.24 -16.70 10.04
CA ALA A 333 22.16 -16.96 9.09
C ALA A 333 21.56 -15.65 8.55
N ARG A 334 21.26 -14.70 9.42
CA ARG A 334 20.71 -13.40 9.04
C ARG A 334 21.69 -12.56 8.21
N SER A 335 22.98 -12.62 8.55
CA SER A 335 24.02 -11.95 7.77
C SER A 335 24.13 -12.52 6.34
N ILE A 336 24.00 -13.83 6.19
CA ILE A 336 24.00 -14.51 4.87
C ILE A 336 22.77 -14.07 4.05
N VAL A 337 21.59 -13.94 4.68
CA VAL A 337 20.39 -13.46 4.00
C VAL A 337 20.56 -12.01 3.53
N VAL A 338 20.97 -11.11 4.41
CA VAL A 338 21.03 -9.67 4.12
C VAL A 338 22.21 -9.33 3.19
N PHE A 339 23.40 -9.87 3.42
CA PHE A 339 24.59 -9.54 2.64
C PHE A 339 24.90 -10.53 1.51
N GLY A 340 24.26 -11.70 1.47
CA GLY A 340 24.39 -12.68 0.40
C GLY A 340 23.17 -12.70 -0.53
N LEU A 341 22.00 -13.04 -0.01
CA LEU A 341 20.79 -13.24 -0.83
C LEU A 341 20.25 -11.90 -1.40
N MET A 342 20.19 -10.83 -0.60
CA MET A 342 19.69 -9.53 -1.07
C MET A 342 20.49 -8.93 -2.23
N PRO A 343 21.82 -8.90 -2.23
CA PRO A 343 22.59 -8.47 -3.39
C PRO A 343 22.38 -9.33 -4.64
N LEU A 344 22.19 -10.65 -4.47
CA LEU A 344 21.86 -11.56 -5.58
C LEU A 344 20.52 -11.20 -6.22
N LEU A 345 19.50 -10.89 -5.42
CA LEU A 345 18.21 -10.38 -5.90
C LEU A 345 18.35 -9.03 -6.59
N GLY A 346 19.23 -8.16 -6.07
CA GLY A 346 19.57 -6.88 -6.69
C GLY A 346 20.21 -7.05 -8.08
N MET A 347 21.14 -7.97 -8.24
CA MET A 347 21.75 -8.31 -9.54
C MET A 347 20.72 -8.90 -10.52
N ALA A 348 19.76 -9.66 -10.02
CA ALA A 348 18.64 -10.19 -10.82
C ALA A 348 17.57 -9.12 -11.14
N ARG A 349 17.73 -7.86 -10.67
CA ARG A 349 16.76 -6.76 -10.80
C ARG A 349 15.39 -7.04 -10.15
N LEU A 350 15.36 -7.98 -9.22
CA LEU A 350 14.16 -8.32 -8.44
C LEU A 350 14.02 -7.49 -7.17
N ALA A 351 15.14 -6.94 -6.66
CA ALA A 351 15.16 -6.05 -5.50
C ALA A 351 16.14 -4.89 -5.71
N GLU A 352 15.95 -3.78 -4.99
CA GLU A 352 16.94 -2.70 -4.95
C GLU A 352 18.11 -3.07 -4.03
N SER A 353 19.31 -2.58 -4.35
CA SER A 353 20.48 -2.77 -3.50
C SER A 353 20.31 -1.98 -2.21
N ILE A 354 20.42 -2.67 -1.07
CA ILE A 354 20.41 -2.05 0.25
C ILE A 354 21.84 -1.64 0.61
N GLY A 355 22.03 -0.39 1.04
CA GLY A 355 23.32 0.07 1.53
C GLY A 355 23.79 -0.75 2.74
N THR A 356 25.10 -0.97 2.85
CA THR A 356 25.71 -1.80 3.91
C THR A 356 25.34 -1.34 5.32
N ALA A 357 25.20 -0.03 5.53
CA ALA A 357 24.78 0.54 6.82
C ALA A 357 23.35 0.15 7.20
N TYR A 358 22.41 0.25 6.25
CA TYR A 358 21.02 -0.24 6.47
C TYR A 358 21.01 -1.76 6.67
N GLY A 359 21.81 -2.52 5.90
CA GLY A 359 21.95 -3.95 6.07
C GLY A 359 22.43 -4.34 7.47
N ALA A 360 23.42 -3.63 8.02
CA ALA A 360 23.90 -3.87 9.39
C ALA A 360 22.81 -3.60 10.45
N VAL A 361 21.99 -2.55 10.25
CA VAL A 361 20.85 -2.27 11.13
C VAL A 361 19.78 -3.36 11.03
N ILE A 362 19.51 -3.90 9.85
CA ILE A 362 18.55 -5.01 9.65
C ILE A 362 19.05 -6.28 10.34
N VAL A 363 20.33 -6.62 10.20
CA VAL A 363 20.92 -7.81 10.85
C VAL A 363 20.84 -7.70 12.37
N TRP A 364 21.29 -6.57 12.92
CA TRP A 364 21.32 -6.35 14.37
C TRP A 364 19.93 -6.11 14.95
N GLY A 365 19.06 -5.42 14.22
CA GLY A 365 17.70 -5.05 14.61
C GLY A 365 16.68 -6.20 14.55
N GLY A 366 17.10 -7.42 14.20
CA GLY A 366 16.24 -8.60 14.21
C GLY A 366 15.79 -8.97 15.62
N LEU A 367 14.98 -8.11 16.24
CA LEU A 367 14.38 -8.40 17.53
C LEU A 367 13.41 -9.57 17.40
N ARG A 368 13.27 -10.34 18.46
CA ARG A 368 12.28 -11.42 18.50
C ARG A 368 11.03 -10.95 19.22
N GLY A 369 9.89 -11.28 18.61
CA GLY A 369 8.59 -10.82 19.07
C GLY A 369 7.87 -11.82 19.94
N ALA A 370 6.61 -11.48 20.12
CA ALA A 370 5.64 -12.28 20.85
C ALA A 370 5.44 -13.68 20.28
N VAL A 371 5.57 -13.83 18.95
CA VAL A 371 5.38 -15.12 18.26
C VAL A 371 6.42 -16.15 18.67
N SER A 372 7.72 -15.79 18.74
CA SER A 372 8.77 -16.71 19.23
C SER A 372 8.47 -17.21 20.64
N LEU A 373 8.08 -16.28 21.55
CA LEU A 373 7.73 -16.64 22.92
C LEU A 373 6.50 -17.56 22.99
N ALA A 374 5.49 -17.28 22.20
CA ALA A 374 4.26 -18.09 22.12
C ALA A 374 4.57 -19.52 21.66
N LEU A 375 5.37 -19.68 20.60
CA LEU A 375 5.78 -20.99 20.09
C LEU A 375 6.67 -21.75 21.07
N GLY A 376 7.60 -21.07 21.73
CA GLY A 376 8.45 -21.67 22.78
C GLY A 376 7.63 -22.16 23.98
N LEU A 377 6.61 -21.40 24.40
CA LEU A 377 5.69 -21.78 25.46
C LEU A 377 4.83 -22.97 25.03
N ALA A 378 4.36 -23.00 23.78
CA ALA A 378 3.58 -24.11 23.23
C ALA A 378 4.36 -25.44 23.26
N VAL A 379 5.66 -25.41 22.98
CA VAL A 379 6.55 -26.58 23.13
C VAL A 379 6.72 -26.95 24.60
N ALA A 380 6.95 -25.97 25.48
CA ALA A 380 7.16 -26.20 26.91
C ALA A 380 5.97 -26.89 27.59
N GLU A 381 4.74 -26.63 27.12
CA GLU A 381 3.51 -27.23 27.66
C GLU A 381 3.10 -28.54 26.96
N ASN A 382 3.70 -28.88 25.83
CA ASN A 382 3.32 -30.07 25.05
C ASN A 382 3.84 -31.36 25.73
N GLN A 383 2.93 -32.09 26.37
CA GLN A 383 3.22 -33.31 27.11
C GLN A 383 3.65 -34.51 26.21
N LEU A 384 3.47 -34.45 24.92
CA LEU A 384 3.91 -35.49 23.97
C LEU A 384 5.43 -35.44 23.74
N LEU A 385 6.10 -34.34 24.12
CA LEU A 385 7.54 -34.17 23.97
C LEU A 385 8.30 -34.51 25.27
N PRO A 386 9.56 -35.00 25.20
CA PRO A 386 10.40 -35.30 26.35
C PRO A 386 10.58 -34.08 27.26
N GLU A 387 10.55 -34.26 28.57
CA GLU A 387 10.65 -33.18 29.55
C GLU A 387 11.93 -32.37 29.41
N ASP A 388 13.09 -33.03 29.23
CA ASP A 388 14.39 -32.38 29.01
C ASP A 388 14.37 -31.46 27.81
N PHE A 389 13.72 -31.91 26.70
CA PHE A 389 13.62 -31.11 25.50
C PHE A 389 12.69 -29.89 25.69
N ARG A 390 11.57 -30.07 26.37
CA ARG A 390 10.66 -28.96 26.72
C ARG A 390 11.34 -27.90 27.54
N HIS A 391 12.16 -28.33 28.53
CA HIS A 391 12.98 -27.41 29.34
C HIS A 391 14.00 -26.66 28.51
N ILE A 392 14.78 -27.34 27.65
CA ILE A 392 15.76 -26.72 26.76
C ILE A 392 15.09 -25.66 25.86
N VAL A 393 13.96 -25.99 25.22
CA VAL A 393 13.23 -25.04 24.33
C VAL A 393 12.77 -23.81 25.12
N ALA A 394 12.20 -23.99 26.32
CA ALA A 394 11.73 -22.90 27.16
C ALA A 394 12.90 -21.96 27.56
N VAL A 395 14.02 -22.50 28.02
CA VAL A 395 15.19 -21.74 28.43
C VAL A 395 15.82 -21.01 27.25
N LEU A 396 16.08 -21.71 26.14
CA LEU A 396 16.77 -21.13 24.98
C LEU A 396 15.92 -20.08 24.27
N THR A 397 14.63 -20.35 24.06
CA THR A 397 13.74 -19.37 23.40
C THR A 397 13.61 -18.11 24.25
N THR A 398 13.34 -18.26 25.54
CA THR A 398 13.20 -17.14 26.46
C THR A 398 14.49 -16.35 26.61
N GLY A 399 15.64 -17.05 26.82
CA GLY A 399 16.96 -16.42 26.91
C GLY A 399 17.33 -15.67 25.63
N PHE A 400 17.00 -16.22 24.45
CA PHE A 400 17.24 -15.60 23.16
C PHE A 400 16.41 -14.33 22.96
N VAL A 401 15.11 -14.38 23.27
CA VAL A 401 14.23 -13.22 23.19
C VAL A 401 14.69 -12.12 24.13
N LEU A 402 15.05 -12.45 25.37
CA LEU A 402 15.59 -11.48 26.32
C LEU A 402 16.90 -10.86 25.83
N PHE A 403 17.80 -11.66 25.26
CA PHE A 403 19.04 -11.15 24.68
C PHE A 403 18.72 -10.15 23.55
N THR A 404 17.84 -10.50 22.62
CA THR A 404 17.52 -9.60 21.52
C THR A 404 16.82 -8.31 21.98
N LEU A 405 15.96 -8.37 22.98
CA LEU A 405 15.30 -7.20 23.55
C LEU A 405 16.26 -6.31 24.34
N LEU A 406 17.04 -6.91 25.26
CA LEU A 406 17.89 -6.14 26.18
C LEU A 406 19.19 -5.68 25.52
N VAL A 407 19.84 -6.54 24.74
CA VAL A 407 21.14 -6.21 24.10
C VAL A 407 20.89 -5.49 22.77
N ASN A 408 20.21 -6.14 21.82
CA ASN A 408 20.00 -5.55 20.50
C ASN A 408 19.06 -4.34 20.56
N GLY A 409 17.95 -4.42 21.31
CA GLY A 409 16.97 -3.33 21.42
C GLY A 409 17.54 -2.05 22.02
N ILE A 410 18.38 -2.16 23.06
CA ILE A 410 19.02 -1.00 23.69
C ILE A 410 20.17 -0.45 22.82
N SER A 411 20.98 -1.34 22.21
CA SER A 411 22.14 -0.94 21.41
C SER A 411 21.79 -0.50 19.96
N LEU A 412 20.56 -0.69 19.51
CA LEU A 412 20.14 -0.37 18.14
C LEU A 412 20.26 1.14 17.84
N ARG A 413 19.78 2.01 18.73
CA ARG A 413 19.93 3.47 18.57
C ARG A 413 21.39 3.93 18.56
N PRO A 414 22.28 3.50 19.50
CA PRO A 414 23.72 3.75 19.40
C PRO A 414 24.34 3.27 18.10
N LEU A 415 23.96 2.09 17.61
CA LEU A 415 24.44 1.55 16.32
C LEU A 415 24.06 2.45 15.13
N VAL A 416 22.81 2.91 15.08
CA VAL A 416 22.31 3.83 14.06
C VAL A 416 23.12 5.14 14.05
N LYS A 417 23.43 5.69 15.24
CA LYS A 417 24.29 6.87 15.38
C LYS A 417 25.73 6.61 14.93
N LEU A 418 26.30 5.45 15.30
CA LEU A 418 27.66 5.06 14.91
C LEU A 418 27.79 4.93 13.37
N LEU A 419 26.73 4.43 12.71
CA LEU A 419 26.68 4.29 11.25
C LEU A 419 26.33 5.60 10.54
N GLY A 420 26.08 6.70 11.27
CA GLY A 420 25.75 8.01 10.72
C GLY A 420 24.40 8.08 10.00
N LEU A 421 23.51 7.13 10.31
CA LEU A 421 22.16 7.05 9.70
C LEU A 421 21.16 8.03 10.34
N ASP A 422 21.53 8.64 11.47
CA ASP A 422 20.72 9.65 12.18
C ASP A 422 20.85 11.06 11.59
N LYS A 423 21.73 11.24 10.60
CA LYS A 423 21.93 12.51 9.91
C LYS A 423 21.08 12.56 8.66
N LEU A 424 20.31 13.62 8.51
CA LEU A 424 19.63 13.91 7.26
C LEU A 424 20.65 14.06 6.13
N PRO A 425 20.34 13.63 4.89
CA PRO A 425 21.17 13.95 3.74
C PRO A 425 21.41 15.47 3.65
N PRO A 426 22.59 15.94 3.18
CA PRO A 426 22.92 17.36 3.15
C PRO A 426 21.85 18.23 2.48
N ALA A 427 21.20 17.73 1.41
CA ALA A 427 20.11 18.42 0.73
C ALA A 427 18.86 18.59 1.60
N GLU A 428 18.52 17.58 2.41
CA GLU A 428 17.37 17.65 3.31
C GLU A 428 17.68 18.52 4.56
N GLN A 429 18.93 18.51 5.04
CA GLN A 429 19.35 19.42 6.10
C GLN A 429 19.22 20.88 5.65
N ALA A 430 19.77 21.24 4.51
CA ALA A 430 19.68 22.60 3.99
C ALA A 430 18.22 23.03 3.70
N LEU A 431 17.36 22.11 3.27
CA LEU A 431 15.92 22.36 3.13
C LEU A 431 15.27 22.63 4.47
N ARG A 432 15.56 21.80 5.49
CA ARG A 432 15.07 21.96 6.87
C ARG A 432 15.40 23.36 7.40
N ASP A 433 16.65 23.77 7.22
CA ASP A 433 17.16 25.00 7.79
C ASP A 433 16.58 26.24 7.06
N ARG A 434 16.42 26.16 5.73
CA ARG A 434 15.68 27.18 4.97
C ARG A 434 14.21 27.26 5.39
N ALA A 435 13.55 26.10 5.54
CA ALA A 435 12.16 26.04 5.97
C ALA A 435 11.98 26.57 7.40
N LEU A 436 12.91 26.26 8.32
CA LEU A 436 12.94 26.77 9.68
C LEU A 436 13.08 28.30 9.70
N ASN A 437 14.06 28.84 8.97
CA ASN A 437 14.28 30.29 8.89
C ASN A 437 13.04 31.02 8.33
N LEU A 438 12.41 30.49 7.27
CA LEU A 438 11.19 31.06 6.71
C LEU A 438 10.00 30.97 7.67
N ALA A 439 9.86 29.82 8.37
CA ALA A 439 8.79 29.65 9.36
C ALA A 439 8.96 30.65 10.51
N LEU A 440 10.17 30.77 11.07
CA LEU A 440 10.45 31.71 12.16
C LEU A 440 10.19 33.16 11.74
N ALA A 441 10.60 33.56 10.53
CA ALA A 441 10.32 34.89 10.01
C ALA A 441 8.81 35.16 9.89
N ARG A 442 8.04 34.25 9.31
CA ARG A 442 6.58 34.36 9.20
C ARG A 442 5.88 34.40 10.56
N ILE A 443 6.34 33.57 11.51
CA ILE A 443 5.78 33.58 12.88
C ILE A 443 6.04 34.91 13.55
N LYS A 444 7.25 35.48 13.41
CA LYS A 444 7.59 36.83 13.91
C LYS A 444 6.62 37.87 13.39
N ASP A 445 6.38 37.89 12.05
CA ASP A 445 5.45 38.83 11.44
C ASP A 445 4.03 38.63 11.98
N LYS A 446 3.57 37.38 12.10
CA LYS A 446 2.24 37.05 12.61
C LYS A 446 2.07 37.37 14.10
N VAL A 447 3.12 37.19 14.91
CA VAL A 447 3.13 37.64 16.32
C VAL A 447 2.96 39.14 16.40
N SER A 448 3.60 39.91 15.51
CA SER A 448 3.45 41.36 15.43
C SER A 448 2.02 41.78 15.04
N GLU A 449 1.40 41.07 14.07
CA GLU A 449 0.00 41.30 13.68
C GLU A 449 -0.99 41.02 14.85
N VAL A 450 -0.85 39.86 15.51
CA VAL A 450 -1.68 39.48 16.65
C VAL A 450 -1.51 40.50 17.79
N ALA A 451 -0.26 40.88 18.07
CA ALA A 451 0.01 41.89 19.11
C ALA A 451 -0.66 43.26 18.83
N ALA A 452 -0.67 43.66 17.56
CA ALA A 452 -1.33 44.88 17.13
C ALA A 452 -2.87 44.75 17.19
N ALA A 453 -3.43 43.60 16.76
CA ALA A 453 -4.86 43.34 16.79
C ALA A 453 -5.41 43.29 18.22
N ASP A 454 -4.70 42.64 19.12
CA ASP A 454 -5.09 42.44 20.52
C ASP A 454 -4.63 43.61 21.43
N ARG A 455 -3.97 44.63 20.86
CA ARG A 455 -3.46 45.82 21.57
C ARG A 455 -2.59 45.46 22.78
N LEU A 456 -1.67 44.47 22.60
CA LEU A 456 -0.82 44.02 23.69
C LEU A 456 0.26 45.08 24.07
N ALA A 457 0.72 45.01 25.31
CA ALA A 457 1.75 45.92 25.79
C ALA A 457 3.08 45.75 24.99
N PRO A 458 3.81 46.86 24.73
CA PRO A 458 5.01 46.83 23.87
C PRO A 458 6.14 45.95 24.42
N GLN A 459 6.32 45.86 25.75
CA GLN A 459 7.43 45.10 26.36
C GLN A 459 7.36 43.59 26.10
N PRO A 460 6.24 42.85 26.34
CA PRO A 460 6.14 41.44 26.02
C PRO A 460 6.29 41.19 24.52
N VAL A 461 5.80 42.07 23.66
CA VAL A 461 5.89 41.98 22.21
C VAL A 461 7.35 42.09 21.76
N ALA A 462 8.10 43.07 22.29
CA ALA A 462 9.53 43.25 21.99
C ALA A 462 10.35 42.03 22.44
N ALA A 463 10.08 41.50 23.63
CA ALA A 463 10.74 40.31 24.14
C ALA A 463 10.47 39.06 23.26
N ALA A 464 9.23 38.90 22.79
CA ALA A 464 8.89 37.77 21.89
C ALA A 464 9.60 37.95 20.52
N ILE A 465 9.62 39.14 19.97
CA ILE A 465 10.30 39.40 18.68
C ILE A 465 11.80 39.18 18.81
N GLU A 466 12.46 39.64 19.89
CA GLU A 466 13.88 39.43 20.14
C GLU A 466 14.24 37.94 20.27
N GLU A 467 13.38 37.14 20.90
CA GLU A 467 13.54 35.70 20.97
C GLU A 467 13.52 35.05 19.57
N TYR A 468 12.60 35.46 18.69
CA TYR A 468 12.59 34.96 17.32
C TYR A 468 13.80 35.44 16.51
N ASP A 469 14.26 36.68 16.69
CA ASP A 469 15.45 37.19 16.03
C ASP A 469 16.71 36.43 16.47
N ARG A 470 16.82 36.10 17.75
CA ARG A 470 17.88 35.26 18.28
C ARG A 470 17.85 33.85 17.65
N ARG A 471 16.69 33.19 17.61
CA ARG A 471 16.55 31.87 17.00
C ARG A 471 16.85 31.84 15.51
N ILE A 472 16.49 32.91 14.78
CA ILE A 472 16.86 33.07 13.36
C ILE A 472 18.36 33.26 13.21
N ALA A 473 19.01 34.02 14.11
CA ALA A 473 20.46 34.21 14.09
C ALA A 473 21.21 32.90 14.41
N GLU A 474 20.75 32.17 15.42
CA GLU A 474 21.29 30.85 15.77
C GLU A 474 21.16 29.85 14.61
N ALA A 475 20.00 29.78 13.95
CA ALA A 475 19.79 28.92 12.80
C ALA A 475 20.67 29.30 11.56
N LYS A 476 21.08 30.55 11.43
CA LYS A 476 22.00 31.02 10.38
C LYS A 476 23.48 30.81 10.74
N ALA A 477 23.83 30.71 12.01
CA ALA A 477 25.19 30.62 12.50
C ALA A 477 25.75 29.19 12.54
N ASP A 478 24.92 28.18 12.24
CA ASP A 478 25.35 26.78 12.26
C ASP A 478 26.41 26.53 11.15
N PRO A 479 27.67 26.15 11.52
CA PRO A 479 28.76 25.98 10.56
C PRO A 479 28.53 24.84 9.55
N ASP A 480 27.73 23.84 9.92
CA ASP A 480 27.38 22.73 9.02
C ASP A 480 26.51 23.20 7.84
N ILE A 481 25.88 24.37 7.94
CA ILE A 481 25.00 24.97 6.91
C ILE A 481 25.79 25.78 5.88
N ALA A 482 26.82 26.45 6.31
CA ALA A 482 27.55 27.44 5.48
C ALA A 482 28.34 26.80 4.32
N ASN A 483 28.61 25.49 4.39
CA ASN A 483 29.49 24.79 3.43
C ASN A 483 28.77 23.84 2.46
N VAL A 484 27.44 23.63 2.56
CA VAL A 484 26.72 22.74 1.66
C VAL A 484 26.26 23.51 0.42
N VAL A 485 27.10 23.53 -0.62
CA VAL A 485 26.69 23.98 -1.95
C VAL A 485 25.78 22.89 -2.54
N LEU A 486 24.48 23.05 -2.39
CA LEU A 486 23.51 22.14 -3.03
C LEU A 486 23.58 22.29 -4.54
N SER A 487 23.71 21.17 -5.24
CA SER A 487 23.60 21.22 -6.69
C SER A 487 22.17 21.56 -7.10
N LYS A 488 21.99 22.23 -8.22
CA LYS A 488 20.67 22.52 -8.77
C LYS A 488 19.84 21.23 -8.97
N SER A 489 20.49 20.14 -9.38
CA SER A 489 19.85 18.83 -9.56
C SER A 489 19.28 18.29 -8.27
N ASP A 490 19.95 18.45 -7.13
CA ASP A 490 19.49 17.95 -5.83
C ASP A 490 18.28 18.75 -5.33
N LEU A 491 18.30 20.09 -5.49
CA LEU A 491 17.15 20.94 -5.17
C LEU A 491 15.93 20.60 -6.01
N VAL A 492 16.12 20.34 -7.31
CA VAL A 492 15.05 19.91 -8.22
C VAL A 492 14.50 18.56 -7.79
N ALA A 493 15.35 17.57 -7.48
CA ALA A 493 14.90 16.26 -7.05
C ALA A 493 14.10 16.32 -5.74
N VAL A 494 14.54 17.12 -4.79
CA VAL A 494 13.82 17.37 -3.53
C VAL A 494 12.48 18.05 -3.80
N GLY A 495 12.45 19.10 -4.63
CA GLY A 495 11.23 19.80 -5.01
C GLY A 495 10.19 18.90 -5.68
N LEU A 496 10.63 18.06 -6.62
CA LEU A 496 9.77 17.05 -7.29
C LEU A 496 9.18 16.06 -6.30
N ARG A 497 9.96 15.62 -5.31
CA ARG A 497 9.49 14.70 -4.26
C ARG A 497 8.46 15.36 -3.35
N ILE A 498 8.69 16.61 -2.93
CA ILE A 498 7.72 17.37 -2.14
C ILE A 498 6.42 17.58 -2.93
N MET A 499 6.53 17.92 -4.21
CA MET A 499 5.39 18.10 -5.11
C MET A 499 4.59 16.80 -5.27
N ALA A 500 5.25 15.66 -5.44
CA ALA A 500 4.60 14.35 -5.51
C ALA A 500 3.89 13.98 -4.19
N ASN A 501 4.53 14.22 -3.03
CA ASN A 501 3.88 14.00 -1.74
C ASN A 501 2.64 14.90 -1.58
N ARG A 502 2.74 16.18 -1.98
CA ARG A 502 1.62 17.12 -1.94
C ARG A 502 0.47 16.69 -2.85
N GLU A 503 0.76 16.12 -4.01
CA GLU A 503 -0.24 15.54 -4.91
C GLU A 503 -1.03 14.42 -4.23
N GLY A 504 -0.34 13.53 -3.52
CA GLY A 504 -0.99 12.49 -2.72
C GLY A 504 -1.88 13.03 -1.59
N GLU A 505 -1.40 14.06 -0.87
CA GLU A 505 -2.18 14.73 0.18
C GLU A 505 -3.42 15.45 -0.38
N LEU A 506 -3.28 16.13 -1.53
CA LEU A 506 -4.41 16.77 -2.20
C LEU A 506 -5.47 15.74 -2.62
N ALA A 507 -5.04 14.58 -3.15
CA ALA A 507 -5.97 13.51 -3.49
C ALA A 507 -6.69 12.95 -2.25
N LEU A 508 -5.97 12.77 -1.14
CA LEU A 508 -6.54 12.31 0.13
C LEU A 508 -7.54 13.34 0.68
N GLY A 509 -7.16 14.60 0.77
CA GLY A 509 -8.04 15.67 1.27
C GLY A 509 -9.31 15.83 0.42
N LYS A 510 -9.20 15.72 -0.92
CA LYS A 510 -10.38 15.74 -1.79
C LYS A 510 -11.26 14.47 -1.65
N LEU A 511 -10.67 13.33 -1.28
CA LEU A 511 -11.42 12.11 -0.94
C LEU A 511 -12.20 12.30 0.37
N GLU A 512 -11.55 12.80 1.40
CA GLU A 512 -12.15 13.08 2.70
C GLU A 512 -13.28 14.11 2.57
N ALA A 513 -13.09 15.12 1.73
CA ALA A 513 -14.11 16.10 1.36
C ALA A 513 -15.26 15.54 0.48
N GLY A 514 -15.23 14.26 0.11
CA GLY A 514 -16.26 13.63 -0.72
C GLY A 514 -16.28 14.10 -2.19
N ILE A 515 -15.30 14.89 -2.61
CA ILE A 515 -15.18 15.41 -3.99
C ILE A 515 -14.67 14.33 -4.94
N LEU A 516 -13.68 13.52 -4.49
CA LEU A 516 -13.12 12.42 -5.27
C LEU A 516 -13.82 11.09 -4.99
N PRO A 517 -14.15 10.31 -6.03
CA PRO A 517 -14.49 8.90 -5.86
C PRO A 517 -13.26 8.13 -5.34
N ARG A 518 -13.49 7.14 -4.48
CA ARG A 518 -12.41 6.36 -3.84
C ARG A 518 -11.48 5.68 -4.83
N SER A 519 -12.02 5.02 -5.86
CA SER A 519 -11.21 4.33 -6.87
C SER A 519 -10.24 5.28 -7.59
N ILE A 520 -10.67 6.52 -7.82
CA ILE A 520 -9.85 7.55 -8.46
C ILE A 520 -8.82 8.10 -7.47
N ALA A 521 -9.22 8.39 -6.24
CA ALA A 521 -8.30 8.87 -5.19
C ALA A 521 -7.15 7.87 -4.96
N ASP A 522 -7.46 6.58 -4.84
CA ASP A 522 -6.47 5.52 -4.70
C ASP A 522 -5.49 5.49 -5.89
N SER A 523 -6.01 5.60 -7.12
CA SER A 523 -5.18 5.64 -8.33
C SER A 523 -4.24 6.86 -8.36
N LEU A 524 -4.74 8.04 -7.95
CA LEU A 524 -3.97 9.29 -7.91
C LEU A 524 -2.90 9.25 -6.78
N ILE A 525 -3.26 8.79 -5.58
CA ILE A 525 -2.33 8.65 -4.44
C ILE A 525 -1.17 7.71 -4.82
N GLN A 526 -1.48 6.58 -5.45
CA GLN A 526 -0.44 5.65 -5.91
C GLN A 526 0.41 6.22 -7.05
N GLY A 527 -0.24 6.94 -7.98
CA GLY A 527 0.46 7.68 -9.03
C GLY A 527 1.46 8.65 -8.44
N ALA A 528 1.04 9.46 -7.47
CA ALA A 528 1.88 10.40 -6.73
C ALA A 528 3.04 9.69 -6.01
N GLY A 529 2.80 8.55 -5.35
CA GLY A 529 3.85 7.75 -4.73
C GLY A 529 4.93 7.30 -5.73
N ARG A 530 4.51 6.75 -6.89
CA ARG A 530 5.44 6.36 -7.97
C ARG A 530 6.26 7.54 -8.52
N LEU A 531 5.63 8.71 -8.67
CA LEU A 531 6.34 9.94 -9.08
C LEU A 531 7.41 10.33 -8.06
N GLY A 532 7.10 10.27 -6.76
CA GLY A 532 8.04 10.55 -5.67
C GLY A 532 9.22 9.60 -5.63
N ASP A 533 8.96 8.29 -5.79
CA ASP A 533 10.01 7.26 -5.82
C ASP A 533 10.89 7.41 -7.07
N ALA A 534 10.30 7.66 -8.24
CA ALA A 534 11.04 7.90 -9.48
C ALA A 534 11.89 9.18 -9.41
N ALA A 535 11.41 10.25 -8.75
CA ALA A 535 12.19 11.46 -8.50
C ALA A 535 13.39 11.20 -7.58
N LYS A 536 13.24 10.30 -6.60
CA LYS A 536 14.32 9.93 -5.67
C LYS A 536 15.45 9.18 -6.37
N VAL A 537 15.12 8.26 -7.28
CA VAL A 537 16.10 7.38 -7.96
C VAL A 537 16.70 8.07 -9.18
N GLY A 538 15.88 8.69 -10.03
CA GLY A 538 16.28 9.22 -11.33
C GLY A 538 16.15 10.75 -11.47
N GLY A 539 15.91 11.48 -10.37
CA GLY A 539 15.74 12.93 -10.40
C GLY A 539 14.63 13.37 -11.37
N LEU A 540 14.92 14.43 -12.14
CA LEU A 540 13.99 15.00 -13.12
C LEU A 540 13.62 13.99 -14.22
N ALA A 541 14.60 13.26 -14.77
CA ALA A 541 14.35 12.31 -15.85
C ALA A 541 13.46 11.13 -15.39
N GLY A 542 13.72 10.60 -14.19
CA GLY A 542 12.89 9.56 -13.59
C GLY A 542 11.45 10.02 -13.37
N TYR A 543 11.25 11.20 -12.80
CA TYR A 543 9.94 11.79 -12.61
C TYR A 543 9.16 11.95 -13.93
N GLU A 544 9.81 12.48 -14.98
CA GLU A 544 9.17 12.67 -16.28
C GLU A 544 8.77 11.36 -16.95
N GLN A 545 9.62 10.34 -16.85
CA GLN A 545 9.31 9.00 -17.35
C GLN A 545 8.10 8.40 -16.63
N ALA A 546 8.05 8.50 -15.31
CA ALA A 546 6.91 8.04 -14.50
C ALA A 546 5.64 8.84 -14.82
N ALA A 547 5.72 10.16 -14.98
CA ALA A 547 4.60 11.01 -15.37
C ALA A 547 4.08 10.70 -16.78
N LYS A 548 4.95 10.35 -17.71
CA LYS A 548 4.54 9.88 -19.04
C LYS A 548 3.82 8.54 -18.97
N ALA A 549 4.32 7.61 -18.15
CA ALA A 549 3.71 6.31 -17.97
C ALA A 549 2.32 6.40 -17.29
N ALA A 550 2.10 7.36 -16.38
CA ALA A 550 0.84 7.55 -15.67
C ALA A 550 -0.32 7.93 -16.60
N VAL A 551 -0.06 8.69 -17.68
CA VAL A 551 -1.07 9.04 -18.70
C VAL A 551 -1.28 7.90 -19.71
N GLY A 552 -0.37 6.92 -19.75
CA GLY A 552 -0.42 5.76 -20.64
C GLY A 552 -1.58 4.79 -20.34
N PHE A 553 -1.69 3.75 -21.16
CA PHE A 553 -2.69 2.70 -21.00
C PHE A 553 -2.14 1.57 -20.13
N GLY A 554 -2.83 1.26 -19.04
CA GLY A 554 -2.50 0.15 -18.15
C GLY A 554 -2.71 -1.23 -18.80
N VAL A 555 -2.21 -2.27 -18.12
CA VAL A 555 -2.39 -3.67 -18.55
C VAL A 555 -3.87 -4.05 -18.57
N THR A 556 -4.63 -3.62 -17.57
CA THR A 556 -6.09 -3.86 -17.45
C THR A 556 -6.83 -3.35 -18.68
N PHE A 557 -6.50 -2.14 -19.14
CA PHE A 557 -7.09 -1.57 -20.36
C PHE A 557 -6.75 -2.40 -21.60
N ARG A 558 -5.50 -2.88 -21.73
CA ARG A 558 -5.09 -3.75 -22.85
C ARG A 558 -5.85 -5.07 -22.84
N ILE A 559 -6.07 -5.65 -21.66
CA ILE A 559 -6.88 -6.86 -21.51
C ILE A 559 -8.34 -6.59 -21.85
N SER A 560 -8.94 -5.52 -21.34
CA SER A 560 -10.34 -5.14 -21.60
C SER A 560 -10.56 -4.87 -23.08
N ARG A 561 -9.59 -4.23 -23.77
CA ARG A 561 -9.61 -4.04 -25.22
C ARG A 561 -9.55 -5.36 -25.97
N TRP A 562 -8.66 -6.28 -25.57
CA TRP A 562 -8.55 -7.60 -26.17
C TRP A 562 -9.84 -8.41 -26.00
N LEU A 563 -10.45 -8.38 -24.81
CA LEU A 563 -11.75 -9.01 -24.53
C LEU A 563 -12.86 -8.42 -25.40
N HIS A 564 -12.87 -7.10 -25.58
CA HIS A 564 -13.83 -6.45 -26.47
C HIS A 564 -13.63 -6.86 -27.93
N GLN A 565 -12.39 -6.89 -28.42
CA GLN A 565 -12.08 -7.25 -29.80
C GLN A 565 -12.43 -8.70 -30.15
N HIS A 566 -12.21 -9.67 -29.23
CA HIS A 566 -12.39 -11.10 -29.49
C HIS A 566 -13.76 -11.63 -29.04
N PHE A 567 -14.31 -11.09 -27.94
CA PHE A 567 -15.53 -11.60 -27.30
C PHE A 567 -16.67 -10.58 -27.26
N ARG A 568 -16.47 -9.36 -27.79
CA ARG A 568 -17.45 -8.24 -27.76
C ARG A 568 -17.94 -7.90 -26.35
N ILE A 569 -17.08 -8.02 -25.32
CA ILE A 569 -17.40 -7.64 -23.94
C ILE A 569 -17.21 -6.14 -23.78
N GLU A 570 -18.28 -5.37 -23.89
CA GLU A 570 -18.26 -3.90 -23.86
C GLU A 570 -18.12 -3.34 -22.44
N ARG A 571 -18.72 -4.00 -21.45
CA ARG A 571 -18.80 -3.49 -20.07
C ARG A 571 -17.43 -3.22 -19.43
N ALA A 572 -16.46 -4.09 -19.68
CA ALA A 572 -15.12 -3.93 -19.12
C ALA A 572 -14.39 -2.73 -19.74
N LEU A 573 -14.47 -2.57 -21.06
CA LEU A 573 -13.86 -1.45 -21.77
C LEU A 573 -14.52 -0.12 -21.40
N ALA A 574 -15.86 -0.10 -21.32
CA ALA A 574 -16.63 1.07 -20.89
C ALA A 574 -16.25 1.53 -19.48
N ALA A 575 -16.10 0.60 -18.54
CA ALA A 575 -15.71 0.90 -17.17
C ALA A 575 -14.30 1.50 -17.11
N GLU A 576 -13.33 0.94 -17.84
CA GLU A 576 -11.94 1.43 -17.90
C GLU A 576 -11.84 2.82 -18.54
N LEU A 577 -12.58 3.06 -19.63
CA LEU A 577 -12.62 4.38 -20.30
C LEU A 577 -13.27 5.44 -19.41
N ALA A 578 -14.37 5.10 -18.75
CA ALA A 578 -15.04 5.98 -17.79
C ALA A 578 -14.15 6.35 -16.63
N GLU A 579 -13.43 5.37 -16.05
CA GLU A 579 -12.48 5.60 -14.97
C GLU A 579 -11.30 6.47 -15.41
N ARG A 580 -10.75 6.19 -16.57
CA ARG A 580 -9.68 7.00 -17.16
C ARG A 580 -10.11 8.45 -17.40
N PHE A 581 -11.31 8.67 -17.93
CA PHE A 581 -11.83 10.02 -18.20
C PHE A 581 -11.96 10.80 -16.89
N GLU A 582 -12.62 10.22 -15.89
CA GLU A 582 -12.79 10.84 -14.56
C GLU A 582 -11.44 11.12 -13.89
N ARG A 583 -10.48 10.18 -13.98
CA ARG A 583 -9.13 10.36 -13.45
C ARG A 583 -8.39 11.54 -14.11
N LEU A 584 -8.39 11.63 -15.44
CA LEU A 584 -7.72 12.71 -16.16
C LEU A 584 -8.34 14.09 -15.86
N LEU A 585 -9.67 14.16 -15.74
CA LEU A 585 -10.38 15.38 -15.36
C LEU A 585 -9.93 15.87 -13.98
N LEU A 586 -9.86 14.98 -13.02
CA LEU A 586 -9.47 15.28 -11.65
C LEU A 586 -7.94 15.57 -11.52
N GLU A 587 -7.10 14.85 -12.27
CA GLU A 587 -5.67 15.14 -12.37
C GLU A 587 -5.42 16.56 -12.90
N ARG A 588 -6.16 17.01 -13.93
CA ARG A 588 -6.09 18.39 -14.43
C ARG A 588 -6.34 19.42 -13.34
N MET A 589 -7.39 19.19 -12.51
CA MET A 589 -7.70 20.10 -11.39
C MET A 589 -6.58 20.12 -10.35
N MET A 590 -6.04 18.95 -10.01
CA MET A 590 -4.95 18.85 -9.04
C MET A 590 -3.65 19.51 -9.51
N LEU A 591 -3.34 19.47 -10.82
CA LEU A 591 -2.18 20.15 -11.37
C LEU A 591 -2.27 21.68 -11.19
N ILE A 592 -3.47 22.26 -11.24
CA ILE A 592 -3.68 23.69 -10.95
C ILE A 592 -3.39 23.98 -9.47
N ASP A 593 -3.89 23.14 -8.56
CA ASP A 593 -3.65 23.30 -7.12
C ASP A 593 -2.15 23.11 -6.78
N LEU A 594 -1.46 22.22 -7.47
CA LEU A 594 -0.01 22.03 -7.35
C LEU A 594 0.78 23.25 -7.84
N GLY A 595 0.35 23.90 -8.94
CA GLY A 595 0.96 25.15 -9.40
C GLY A 595 0.91 26.24 -8.32
N LYS A 596 -0.25 26.45 -7.70
CA LYS A 596 -0.41 27.38 -6.57
C LYS A 596 0.48 27.00 -5.38
N PHE A 597 0.63 25.70 -5.12
CA PHE A 597 1.50 25.22 -4.04
C PHE A 597 2.97 25.53 -4.34
N VAL A 598 3.43 25.39 -5.59
CA VAL A 598 4.79 25.77 -6.00
C VAL A 598 5.03 27.25 -5.74
N ASP A 599 4.13 28.13 -6.19
CA ASP A 599 4.25 29.59 -6.01
C ASP A 599 4.29 30.01 -4.54
N HIS A 600 3.34 29.52 -3.72
CA HIS A 600 3.16 30.05 -2.37
C HIS A 600 4.00 29.35 -1.31
N ARG A 601 4.44 28.11 -1.56
CA ARG A 601 5.09 27.26 -0.56
C ARG A 601 6.49 26.79 -0.95
N LEU A 602 6.72 26.41 -2.21
CA LEU A 602 8.01 25.86 -2.64
C LEU A 602 8.99 26.94 -3.10
N GLU A 603 8.53 27.94 -3.85
CA GLU A 603 9.38 29.02 -4.33
C GLU A 603 10.14 29.77 -3.21
N PRO A 604 9.49 30.14 -2.08
CA PRO A 604 10.21 30.79 -0.98
C PRO A 604 11.30 29.91 -0.34
N VAL A 605 11.15 28.59 -0.41
CA VAL A 605 12.07 27.62 0.22
C VAL A 605 13.17 27.18 -0.72
N LEU A 606 12.84 26.86 -1.98
CA LEU A 606 13.75 26.26 -2.97
C LEU A 606 14.39 27.30 -3.91
N GLY A 607 13.81 28.50 -3.95
CA GLY A 607 14.24 29.60 -4.84
C GLY A 607 13.55 29.58 -6.20
N GLY A 608 13.49 30.77 -6.86
CA GLY A 608 12.73 30.96 -8.11
C GLY A 608 13.20 30.10 -9.29
N GLU A 609 14.51 29.82 -9.39
CA GLU A 609 15.03 28.97 -10.47
C GLU A 609 14.55 27.51 -10.38
N THR A 610 14.50 26.96 -9.17
CA THR A 610 13.95 25.62 -8.94
C THR A 610 12.43 25.62 -9.15
N ALA A 611 11.72 26.64 -8.67
CA ALA A 611 10.28 26.80 -8.90
C ALA A 611 9.94 26.89 -10.39
N ALA A 612 10.71 27.61 -11.19
CA ALA A 612 10.54 27.69 -12.63
C ALA A 612 10.67 26.30 -13.30
N THR A 613 11.63 25.47 -12.85
CA THR A 613 11.77 24.09 -13.34
C THR A 613 10.54 23.24 -12.95
N MET A 614 9.98 23.43 -11.73
CA MET A 614 8.76 22.76 -11.30
C MET A 614 7.56 23.16 -12.18
N HIS A 615 7.41 24.46 -12.48
CA HIS A 615 6.35 24.94 -13.38
C HIS A 615 6.48 24.37 -14.78
N GLU A 616 7.69 24.25 -15.31
CA GLU A 616 7.92 23.63 -16.61
C GLU A 616 7.49 22.15 -16.63
N VAL A 617 7.80 21.41 -15.57
CA VAL A 617 7.37 20.01 -15.42
C VAL A 617 5.86 19.89 -15.31
N LEU A 618 5.22 20.73 -14.48
CA LEU A 618 3.76 20.78 -14.34
C LEU A 618 3.09 21.18 -15.67
N GLY A 619 3.65 22.14 -16.39
CA GLY A 619 3.15 22.56 -17.70
C GLY A 619 3.19 21.42 -18.72
N ARG A 620 4.30 20.67 -18.79
CA ARG A 620 4.40 19.49 -19.66
C ARG A 620 3.42 18.38 -19.27
N ARG A 621 3.15 18.19 -17.97
CA ARG A 621 2.10 17.26 -17.51
C ARG A 621 0.71 17.74 -17.88
N ALA A 622 0.41 19.02 -17.65
CA ALA A 622 -0.89 19.62 -17.95
C ALA A 622 -1.23 19.52 -19.45
N ILE A 623 -0.26 19.80 -20.34
CA ILE A 623 -0.44 19.65 -21.79
C ILE A 623 -0.80 18.21 -22.16
N ARG A 624 -0.10 17.21 -21.60
CA ARG A 624 -0.39 15.78 -21.88
C ARG A 624 -1.78 15.36 -21.39
N VAL A 625 -2.15 15.81 -20.20
CA VAL A 625 -3.48 15.51 -19.63
C VAL A 625 -4.59 16.17 -20.45
N GLU A 626 -4.40 17.43 -20.85
CA GLU A 626 -5.38 18.15 -21.68
C GLU A 626 -5.51 17.54 -23.07
N GLN A 627 -4.41 17.10 -23.70
CA GLN A 627 -4.49 16.38 -24.98
C GLN A 627 -5.26 15.06 -24.86
N ALA A 628 -5.04 14.31 -23.77
CA ALA A 628 -5.76 13.06 -23.52
C ALA A 628 -7.25 13.30 -23.23
N LEU A 629 -7.59 14.37 -22.49
CA LEU A 629 -8.97 14.79 -22.22
C LEU A 629 -9.68 15.27 -23.48
N ALA A 630 -9.02 16.11 -24.29
CA ALA A 630 -9.59 16.62 -25.54
C ALA A 630 -9.94 15.49 -26.50
N ALA A 631 -9.09 14.46 -26.59
CA ALA A 631 -9.35 13.28 -27.39
C ALA A 631 -10.61 12.52 -26.91
N LEU A 632 -10.76 12.35 -25.58
CA LEU A 632 -11.95 11.70 -25.00
C LEU A 632 -13.22 12.54 -25.15
N ARG A 633 -13.13 13.88 -24.99
CA ARG A 633 -14.26 14.80 -25.20
C ARG A 633 -14.78 14.77 -26.65
N LEU A 634 -13.86 14.73 -27.61
CA LEU A 634 -14.26 14.62 -29.02
C LEU A 634 -15.01 13.32 -29.29
N GLN A 635 -14.68 12.26 -28.62
CA GLN A 635 -15.29 10.95 -28.80
C GLN A 635 -16.61 10.80 -28.03
N TYR A 636 -16.71 11.35 -26.82
CA TYR A 636 -17.83 11.19 -25.88
C TYR A 636 -18.24 12.55 -25.29
N PRO A 637 -18.74 13.52 -26.09
CA PRO A 637 -19.02 14.87 -25.61
C PRO A 637 -20.07 14.89 -24.50
N ASP A 638 -21.19 14.19 -24.64
CA ASP A 638 -22.27 14.15 -23.67
C ASP A 638 -21.81 13.54 -22.31
N TYR A 639 -20.95 12.55 -22.39
CA TYR A 639 -20.38 11.91 -21.20
C TYR A 639 -19.39 12.84 -20.47
N ALA A 640 -18.64 13.65 -21.23
CA ALA A 640 -17.74 14.65 -20.69
C ALA A 640 -18.50 15.71 -19.88
N GLU A 641 -19.58 16.27 -20.47
CA GLU A 641 -20.44 17.26 -19.80
C GLU A 641 -21.09 16.68 -18.53
N LEU A 642 -21.53 15.43 -18.60
CA LEU A 642 -22.11 14.72 -17.46
C LEU A 642 -21.10 14.58 -16.30
N LEU A 643 -19.84 14.22 -16.59
CA LEU A 643 -18.78 14.09 -15.57
C LEU A 643 -18.41 15.44 -14.97
N GLU A 644 -18.31 16.49 -15.78
CA GLU A 644 -18.04 17.84 -15.31
C GLU A 644 -19.18 18.35 -14.41
N GLY A 645 -20.43 18.14 -14.81
CA GLY A 645 -21.61 18.48 -13.98
C GLY A 645 -21.61 17.72 -12.64
N ARG A 646 -21.21 16.45 -12.64
CA ARG A 646 -21.06 15.66 -11.38
C ARG A 646 -19.96 16.18 -10.49
N TYR A 647 -18.82 16.54 -11.05
CA TYR A 647 -17.74 17.16 -10.29
C TYR A 647 -18.21 18.44 -9.61
N LEU A 648 -18.85 19.34 -10.36
CA LEU A 648 -19.42 20.57 -9.81
C LEU A 648 -20.46 20.27 -8.72
N GLY A 649 -21.32 19.26 -8.93
CA GLY A 649 -22.30 18.85 -7.92
C GLY A 649 -21.66 18.38 -6.62
N ARG A 650 -20.56 17.64 -6.68
CA ARG A 650 -19.80 17.22 -5.48
C ARG A 650 -19.13 18.40 -4.77
N VAL A 651 -18.54 19.32 -5.55
CA VAL A 651 -17.93 20.54 -5.00
C VAL A 651 -19.00 21.40 -4.32
N SER A 652 -20.16 21.57 -4.96
CA SER A 652 -21.27 22.35 -4.37
C SER A 652 -21.76 21.75 -3.06
N LEU A 653 -21.93 20.41 -3.01
CA LEU A 653 -22.32 19.72 -1.77
C LEU A 653 -21.30 19.93 -0.65
N ARG A 654 -20.01 19.93 -0.98
CA ARG A 654 -18.95 20.18 0.00
C ARG A 654 -19.01 21.61 0.53
N LEU A 655 -19.19 22.60 -0.35
CA LEU A 655 -19.31 24.01 0.06
C LEU A 655 -20.57 24.24 0.93
N GLU A 656 -21.70 23.56 0.61
CA GLU A 656 -22.89 23.59 1.45
C GLU A 656 -22.62 23.01 2.85
N GLU A 657 -21.92 21.86 2.92
CA GLU A 657 -21.53 21.20 4.18
C GLU A 657 -20.61 22.08 5.04
N GLU A 658 -19.60 22.71 4.42
CA GLU A 658 -18.71 23.67 5.09
C GLU A 658 -19.51 24.85 5.64
N ALA A 659 -20.37 25.46 4.82
CA ALA A 659 -21.19 26.58 5.27
C ALA A 659 -22.12 26.21 6.44
N TYR A 660 -22.70 25.00 6.44
CA TYR A 660 -23.54 24.53 7.55
C TYR A 660 -22.71 24.23 8.81
N SER A 661 -21.50 23.69 8.64
CA SER A 661 -20.57 23.46 9.75
C SER A 661 -20.11 24.76 10.39
N ASP A 662 -19.75 25.76 9.58
CA ASP A 662 -19.38 27.10 10.06
C ASP A 662 -20.53 27.75 10.85
N MET A 663 -21.77 27.66 10.34
CA MET A 663 -22.96 28.16 11.05
C MET A 663 -23.20 27.45 12.39
N LEU A 664 -22.88 26.14 12.47
CA LEU A 664 -22.96 25.40 13.72
C LEU A 664 -21.86 25.83 14.69
N GLU A 665 -20.60 25.94 14.22
CA GLU A 665 -19.46 26.36 15.03
C GLU A 665 -19.65 27.79 15.57
N GLU A 666 -20.18 28.67 14.74
CA GLU A 666 -20.55 30.06 15.14
C GLU A 666 -21.85 30.13 16.00
N SER A 667 -22.47 28.98 16.30
CA SER A 667 -23.72 28.89 17.06
C SER A 667 -24.91 29.63 16.42
N VAL A 668 -24.88 29.84 15.11
CA VAL A 668 -25.99 30.43 14.33
C VAL A 668 -27.15 29.47 14.18
N VAL A 669 -26.83 28.16 14.03
CA VAL A 669 -27.83 27.07 13.96
C VAL A 669 -27.62 26.09 15.11
N SER A 670 -28.73 25.46 15.56
CA SER A 670 -28.65 24.39 16.56
C SER A 670 -28.20 23.06 15.92
N GLN A 671 -27.73 22.14 16.76
CA GLN A 671 -27.36 20.78 16.32
C GLN A 671 -28.52 20.06 15.62
N GLU A 672 -29.76 20.30 16.01
CA GLU A 672 -30.96 19.69 15.42
C GLU A 672 -31.16 20.18 13.99
N ILE A 673 -31.03 21.50 13.76
CA ILE A 673 -31.11 22.11 12.43
C ILE A 673 -29.97 21.58 11.53
N PHE A 674 -28.75 21.55 12.06
CA PHE A 674 -27.61 20.99 11.33
C PHE A 674 -27.84 19.55 10.90
N ASN A 675 -28.33 18.70 11.80
CA ASN A 675 -28.61 17.28 11.49
C ASN A 675 -29.70 17.12 10.42
N ASP A 676 -30.67 18.02 10.36
CA ASP A 676 -31.70 18.02 9.31
C ASP A 676 -31.13 18.42 7.95
N LEU A 677 -30.32 19.50 7.91
CA LEU A 677 -29.61 19.94 6.71
C LEU A 677 -28.64 18.87 6.18
N ASP A 678 -27.87 18.24 7.06
CA ASP A 678 -26.91 17.18 6.69
C ASP A 678 -27.62 15.93 6.11
N ARG A 679 -28.81 15.60 6.62
CA ARG A 679 -29.64 14.52 6.08
C ARG A 679 -30.03 14.77 4.62
N HIS A 680 -30.42 15.98 4.29
CA HIS A 680 -30.74 16.39 2.93
C HIS A 680 -29.51 16.35 2.00
N LEU A 681 -28.34 16.76 2.50
CA LEU A 681 -27.07 16.61 1.78
C LEU A 681 -26.72 15.14 1.51
N GLY A 682 -26.94 14.27 2.48
CA GLY A 682 -26.68 12.84 2.38
C GLY A 682 -27.49 12.15 1.27
N GLU A 683 -28.74 12.55 1.03
CA GLU A 683 -29.57 12.05 -0.06
C GLU A 683 -29.04 12.47 -1.44
N ARG A 684 -28.66 13.76 -1.58
CA ARG A 684 -28.08 14.29 -2.81
C ARG A 684 -26.72 13.67 -3.10
N ARG A 685 -25.89 13.44 -2.08
CA ARG A 685 -24.60 12.75 -2.17
C ARG A 685 -24.74 11.34 -2.73
N ARG A 686 -25.69 10.54 -2.24
CA ARG A 686 -25.97 9.18 -2.75
C ARG A 686 -26.31 9.14 -4.24
N ARG A 687 -27.04 10.14 -4.76
CA ARG A 687 -27.35 10.24 -6.19
C ARG A 687 -26.09 10.51 -7.03
N LEU A 688 -25.13 11.30 -6.49
CA LEU A 688 -23.88 11.61 -7.17
C LEU A 688 -22.82 10.49 -7.04
N GLU A 689 -22.98 9.51 -6.15
CA GLU A 689 -22.07 8.37 -6.00
C GLU A 689 -22.24 7.33 -7.12
N GLN A 690 -23.43 7.19 -7.67
CA GLN A 690 -23.69 6.24 -8.76
C GLN A 690 -22.99 6.68 -10.04
N ARG A 691 -21.98 5.92 -10.49
CA ARG A 691 -21.24 6.23 -11.72
C ARG A 691 -22.18 6.08 -12.91
N PRO A 692 -22.30 7.08 -13.80
CA PRO A 692 -23.07 6.95 -15.03
C PRO A 692 -22.42 5.91 -15.94
N GLY A 693 -23.21 5.11 -16.60
CA GLY A 693 -22.72 4.20 -17.62
C GLY A 693 -22.17 4.98 -18.81
N LEU A 694 -20.93 4.69 -19.22
CA LEU A 694 -20.43 5.13 -20.51
C LEU A 694 -21.02 4.19 -21.55
N ASP A 695 -21.83 4.73 -22.45
CA ASP A 695 -22.27 3.98 -23.60
C ASP A 695 -21.13 3.95 -24.64
N VAL A 696 -20.45 2.81 -24.67
CA VAL A 696 -19.39 2.50 -25.65
C VAL A 696 -20.00 1.84 -26.86
N ALA A 697 -21.35 1.81 -26.95
CA ALA A 697 -22.05 1.12 -28.01
C ALA A 697 -21.52 1.55 -29.40
N LEU A 698 -20.57 0.75 -29.87
CA LEU A 698 -20.06 0.77 -31.23
C LEU A 698 -21.01 -0.07 -32.08
N SER A 699 -22.32 0.00 -31.79
CA SER A 699 -23.28 -0.68 -32.69
C SER A 699 -23.17 -0.03 -34.05
N PRO A 700 -22.95 -0.77 -35.10
CA PRO A 700 -22.87 -0.21 -36.46
C PRO A 700 -24.13 0.61 -36.78
N GLU A 701 -25.28 0.19 -36.27
CA GLU A 701 -26.56 0.88 -36.44
C GLU A 701 -26.57 2.32 -35.89
N ALA A 702 -25.94 2.54 -34.73
CA ALA A 702 -25.83 3.87 -34.12
C ALA A 702 -24.72 4.73 -34.76
N LEU A 703 -23.73 4.10 -35.41
CA LEU A 703 -22.59 4.80 -36.01
C LEU A 703 -22.80 5.14 -37.51
N ILE A 704 -23.58 4.37 -38.23
CA ILE A 704 -23.86 4.58 -39.68
C ILE A 704 -24.37 6.00 -39.98
N PRO A 705 -25.34 6.58 -39.23
CA PRO A 705 -25.80 7.93 -39.51
C PRO A 705 -24.72 9.01 -39.34
N LYS A 706 -23.63 8.71 -38.62
CA LYS A 706 -22.49 9.62 -38.45
C LYS A 706 -21.52 9.65 -39.62
N VAL A 707 -21.67 8.72 -40.57
CA VAL A 707 -20.88 8.68 -41.81
C VAL A 707 -21.71 9.32 -42.93
N PRO A 708 -21.29 10.47 -43.48
CA PRO A 708 -22.07 11.19 -44.50
C PRO A 708 -22.45 10.31 -45.70
N LEU A 709 -21.59 9.38 -46.09
CA LEU A 709 -21.83 8.43 -47.17
C LEU A 709 -23.06 7.54 -46.93
N PHE A 710 -23.46 7.33 -45.69
CA PHE A 710 -24.58 6.43 -45.30
C PHE A 710 -25.76 7.19 -44.67
N ALA A 711 -25.57 8.47 -44.31
CA ALA A 711 -26.55 9.25 -43.53
C ALA A 711 -27.89 9.39 -44.22
N ASP A 712 -27.88 9.60 -45.54
CA ASP A 712 -29.07 9.87 -46.36
C ASP A 712 -29.73 8.59 -46.91
N LEU A 713 -29.20 7.41 -46.58
CA LEU A 713 -29.78 6.14 -47.04
C LEU A 713 -31.04 5.79 -46.25
N ALA A 714 -31.98 5.10 -46.91
CA ALA A 714 -33.18 4.59 -46.26
C ALA A 714 -32.85 3.68 -45.06
N PRO A 715 -33.63 3.74 -43.96
CA PRO A 715 -33.32 3.00 -42.71
C PRO A 715 -33.11 1.49 -42.91
N GLU A 716 -33.86 0.88 -43.85
CA GLU A 716 -33.73 -0.54 -44.16
C GLU A 716 -32.36 -0.86 -44.79
N ARG A 717 -31.83 0.06 -45.58
CA ARG A 717 -30.54 -0.05 -46.27
C ARG A 717 -29.38 0.22 -45.29
N GLN A 718 -29.55 1.20 -44.39
CA GLN A 718 -28.62 1.43 -43.29
C GLN A 718 -28.50 0.16 -42.43
N ALA A 719 -29.61 -0.49 -42.09
CA ALA A 719 -29.62 -1.73 -41.31
C ALA A 719 -28.97 -2.90 -42.07
N ALA A 720 -29.07 -2.97 -43.39
CA ALA A 720 -28.38 -3.97 -44.19
C ALA A 720 -26.86 -3.75 -44.21
N ILE A 721 -26.40 -2.50 -44.36
CA ILE A 721 -24.99 -2.11 -44.35
C ILE A 721 -24.40 -2.32 -42.95
N ALA A 722 -25.18 -2.03 -41.89
CA ALA A 722 -24.78 -2.26 -40.51
C ALA A 722 -24.26 -3.70 -40.26
N LYS A 723 -24.90 -4.69 -40.90
CA LYS A 723 -24.52 -6.11 -40.72
C LYS A 723 -23.17 -6.45 -41.38
N LEU A 724 -22.69 -5.65 -42.32
CA LEU A 724 -21.43 -5.83 -43.03
C LEU A 724 -20.26 -5.12 -42.35
N LEU A 725 -20.57 -4.11 -41.54
CA LEU A 725 -19.60 -3.25 -40.87
C LEU A 725 -19.20 -3.81 -39.51
N ARG A 726 -17.89 -3.77 -39.22
CA ARG A 726 -17.35 -4.18 -37.95
C ARG A 726 -16.80 -2.97 -37.20
N PRO A 727 -17.29 -2.68 -36.01
CA PRO A 727 -16.75 -1.58 -35.23
C PRO A 727 -15.33 -1.90 -34.74
N ARG A 728 -14.45 -0.89 -34.83
CA ARG A 728 -13.06 -0.93 -34.31
C ARG A 728 -12.77 0.37 -33.57
N LEU A 729 -12.26 0.26 -32.38
CA LEU A 729 -11.69 1.38 -31.61
C LEU A 729 -10.18 1.42 -31.83
N ALA A 730 -9.66 2.51 -32.37
CA ALA A 730 -8.24 2.77 -32.46
C ALA A 730 -7.81 3.75 -31.36
N LEU A 731 -6.64 3.49 -30.77
CA LEU A 731 -6.07 4.28 -29.67
C LEU A 731 -5.17 5.39 -30.22
N PRO A 732 -4.91 6.45 -29.43
CA PRO A 732 -3.93 7.45 -29.78
C PRO A 732 -2.57 6.80 -30.12
N GLU A 733 -1.92 7.26 -31.18
CA GLU A 733 -0.65 6.73 -31.71
C GLU A 733 -0.69 5.26 -32.16
N GLU A 734 -1.87 4.66 -32.31
CA GLU A 734 -2.00 3.31 -32.87
C GLU A 734 -1.86 3.38 -34.39
N ARG A 735 -0.97 2.55 -34.95
CA ARG A 735 -0.88 2.36 -36.39
C ARG A 735 -2.00 1.44 -36.84
N ILE A 736 -3.00 2.01 -37.55
CA ILE A 736 -4.21 1.31 -37.99
C ILE A 736 -3.92 0.50 -39.24
N VAL A 737 -3.11 1.08 -40.14
CA VAL A 737 -2.70 0.51 -41.43
C VAL A 737 -1.21 0.72 -41.60
N ALA A 738 -0.47 -0.28 -42.07
CA ALA A 738 0.93 -0.16 -42.43
C ALA A 738 1.14 -0.15 -43.95
N LYS A 739 2.00 0.76 -44.43
CA LYS A 739 2.40 0.86 -45.84
C LYS A 739 3.01 -0.46 -46.30
N GLY A 740 2.57 -0.95 -47.46
CA GLY A 740 3.04 -2.21 -48.04
C GLY A 740 2.25 -3.45 -47.60
N GLU A 741 1.37 -3.35 -46.62
CA GLU A 741 0.46 -4.44 -46.23
C GLU A 741 -0.61 -4.70 -47.32
N ARG A 742 -1.17 -5.90 -47.32
CA ARG A 742 -2.27 -6.25 -48.24
C ARG A 742 -3.56 -5.49 -47.81
N GLY A 743 -4.23 -4.88 -48.77
CA GLY A 743 -5.52 -4.23 -48.53
C GLY A 743 -6.61 -5.25 -48.27
N ASP A 744 -6.99 -5.42 -47.00
CA ASP A 744 -8.01 -6.37 -46.53
C ASP A 744 -9.33 -5.74 -46.11
N ALA A 745 -9.34 -4.43 -45.86
CA ALA A 745 -10.50 -3.67 -45.42
C ALA A 745 -10.42 -2.17 -45.77
N MET A 746 -11.57 -1.51 -45.73
CA MET A 746 -11.74 -0.07 -45.74
C MET A 746 -12.27 0.39 -44.38
N TYR A 747 -11.93 1.60 -43.96
CA TYR A 747 -12.28 2.15 -42.66
C TYR A 747 -13.04 3.47 -42.82
N PHE A 748 -14.18 3.61 -42.14
CA PHE A 748 -14.94 4.86 -42.01
C PHE A 748 -14.71 5.43 -40.63
N ILE A 749 -14.39 6.72 -40.54
CA ILE A 749 -14.15 7.41 -39.25
C ILE A 749 -15.50 7.95 -38.78
N THR A 750 -16.02 7.36 -37.71
CA THR A 750 -17.27 7.80 -37.09
C THR A 750 -17.06 8.83 -36.01
N SER A 751 -15.87 8.80 -35.36
CA SER A 751 -15.40 9.84 -34.44
C SER A 751 -13.89 9.82 -34.32
N GLY A 752 -13.28 10.95 -33.95
CA GLY A 752 -11.83 11.12 -33.85
C GLY A 752 -11.18 11.56 -35.18
N ALA A 753 -9.83 11.45 -35.24
CA ALA A 753 -9.05 11.81 -36.43
C ALA A 753 -7.85 10.89 -36.61
N VAL A 754 -7.47 10.65 -37.87
CA VAL A 754 -6.27 9.90 -38.24
C VAL A 754 -5.29 10.73 -39.04
N SER A 755 -4.01 10.42 -38.98
CA SER A 755 -2.94 10.94 -39.85
C SER A 755 -2.61 9.90 -40.90
N VAL A 756 -2.65 10.27 -42.15
CA VAL A 756 -2.24 9.44 -43.30
C VAL A 756 -0.88 9.98 -43.78
N ASP A 757 0.20 9.21 -43.67
CA ASP A 757 1.54 9.61 -44.05
C ASP A 757 1.80 9.32 -45.51
N ILE A 758 1.58 10.34 -46.37
CA ILE A 758 1.85 10.26 -47.80
C ILE A 758 3.18 10.96 -48.15
N PRO A 759 3.81 10.66 -49.30
CA PRO A 759 5.10 11.24 -49.69
C PRO A 759 5.10 12.78 -49.74
N SER A 760 3.96 13.42 -49.95
CA SER A 760 3.80 14.87 -50.00
C SER A 760 3.57 15.51 -48.63
N GLY A 761 3.55 14.74 -47.52
CA GLY A 761 3.29 15.19 -46.16
C GLY A 761 2.13 14.44 -45.49
N ALA A 762 1.92 14.68 -44.21
CA ALA A 762 0.82 14.02 -43.47
C ALA A 762 -0.54 14.69 -43.73
N VAL A 763 -1.53 13.91 -44.17
CA VAL A 763 -2.90 14.36 -44.34
C VAL A 763 -3.77 13.93 -43.17
N ARG A 764 -4.57 14.85 -42.62
CA ARG A 764 -5.52 14.54 -41.52
C ARG A 764 -6.89 14.25 -42.09
N LEU A 765 -7.43 13.11 -41.64
CA LEU A 765 -8.83 12.72 -41.90
C LEU A 765 -9.63 12.72 -40.59
N GLY A 766 -10.84 13.22 -40.60
CA GLY A 766 -11.70 13.39 -39.44
C GLY A 766 -12.99 12.56 -39.47
N SER A 767 -13.90 12.84 -38.55
CA SER A 767 -15.21 12.20 -38.51
C SER A 767 -15.97 12.45 -39.85
N GLY A 768 -16.53 11.38 -40.40
CA GLY A 768 -17.18 11.40 -41.70
C GLY A 768 -16.30 10.98 -42.88
N ASP A 769 -14.98 11.03 -42.73
CA ASP A 769 -14.02 10.59 -43.72
C ASP A 769 -13.82 9.07 -43.68
N PHE A 770 -13.18 8.57 -44.75
CA PHE A 770 -12.82 7.16 -44.86
C PHE A 770 -11.39 7.01 -45.42
N PHE A 771 -10.78 5.87 -45.19
CA PHE A 771 -9.43 5.54 -45.71
C PHE A 771 -9.29 4.05 -45.99
N GLY A 772 -8.25 3.68 -46.74
CA GLY A 772 -7.97 2.29 -47.11
C GLY A 772 -8.68 1.81 -48.37
N GLU A 773 -9.51 2.65 -49.01
CA GLU A 773 -10.21 2.42 -50.27
C GLU A 773 -9.28 2.19 -51.45
N ILE A 774 -8.16 2.93 -51.51
CA ILE A 774 -7.21 2.89 -52.63
C ILE A 774 -6.69 1.48 -52.87
N ALA A 775 -6.32 0.79 -51.78
CA ALA A 775 -5.82 -0.58 -51.87
C ALA A 775 -6.85 -1.58 -52.40
N LEU A 776 -8.14 -1.36 -52.06
CA LEU A 776 -9.25 -2.20 -52.49
C LEU A 776 -9.72 -1.92 -53.94
N VAL A 777 -9.79 -0.64 -54.30
CA VAL A 777 -10.18 -0.19 -55.65
C VAL A 777 -9.11 -0.52 -56.68
N ALA A 778 -7.84 -0.21 -56.36
CA ALA A 778 -6.70 -0.43 -57.26
C ALA A 778 -6.12 -1.84 -57.23
N GLY A 779 -6.53 -2.69 -56.26
CA GLY A 779 -5.96 -4.04 -56.09
C GLY A 779 -4.46 -4.03 -55.73
N ARG A 780 -3.96 -2.99 -55.08
CA ARG A 780 -2.54 -2.77 -54.75
C ARG A 780 -2.30 -2.85 -53.23
N PRO A 781 -1.06 -3.05 -52.79
CA PRO A 781 -0.72 -2.91 -51.37
C PRO A 781 -1.05 -1.52 -50.84
N ARG A 782 -1.16 -1.39 -49.49
CA ARG A 782 -1.37 -0.14 -48.80
C ARG A 782 -0.33 0.91 -49.18
N THR A 783 -0.77 2.11 -49.54
CA THR A 783 0.07 3.16 -50.08
C THR A 783 0.71 4.05 -49.02
N ALA A 784 0.14 4.07 -47.81
CA ALA A 784 0.56 4.94 -46.72
C ALA A 784 0.38 4.26 -45.35
N ASP A 785 1.16 4.71 -44.35
CA ASP A 785 0.89 4.43 -42.95
C ASP A 785 -0.28 5.32 -42.48
N VAL A 786 -1.17 4.75 -41.67
CA VAL A 786 -2.29 5.49 -41.07
C VAL A 786 -2.23 5.35 -39.54
N TRP A 787 -2.10 6.48 -38.86
CA TRP A 787 -1.97 6.56 -37.42
C TRP A 787 -3.20 7.27 -36.82
N ALA A 788 -3.69 6.76 -35.70
CA ALA A 788 -4.71 7.43 -34.92
C ALA A 788 -4.10 8.63 -34.18
N LEU A 789 -4.62 9.84 -34.42
CA LEU A 789 -4.20 11.06 -33.71
C LEU A 789 -4.79 11.17 -32.31
N GLY A 790 -5.89 10.47 -32.09
CA GLY A 790 -6.60 10.39 -30.82
C GLY A 790 -7.36 9.07 -30.75
N TYR A 791 -8.36 8.98 -29.89
CA TYR A 791 -9.30 7.87 -29.92
C TYR A 791 -10.15 7.96 -31.19
N CYS A 792 -10.15 6.92 -32.00
CA CYS A 792 -10.92 6.88 -33.20
C CYS A 792 -11.90 5.72 -33.19
N SER A 793 -13.20 6.02 -33.32
CA SER A 793 -14.21 4.99 -33.62
C SER A 793 -14.28 4.80 -35.12
N LEU A 794 -14.02 3.59 -35.56
CA LEU A 794 -13.95 3.21 -36.96
C LEU A 794 -15.00 2.14 -37.26
N LEU A 795 -15.61 2.21 -38.43
CA LEU A 795 -16.35 1.11 -39.00
C LEU A 795 -15.51 0.46 -40.10
N THR A 796 -15.20 -0.82 -39.94
CA THR A 796 -14.36 -1.59 -40.85
C THR A 796 -15.22 -2.39 -41.80
N LEU A 797 -15.04 -2.19 -43.11
CA LEU A 797 -15.67 -2.95 -44.15
C LEU A 797 -14.61 -3.88 -44.79
N LEU A 798 -14.82 -5.18 -44.70
CA LEU A 798 -13.90 -6.14 -45.27
C LEU A 798 -13.92 -6.17 -46.81
N ALA A 799 -12.82 -6.54 -47.46
CA ALA A 799 -12.66 -6.54 -48.94
C ALA A 799 -13.76 -7.32 -49.69
N GLY A 800 -14.19 -8.46 -49.14
CA GLY A 800 -15.27 -9.27 -49.75
C GLY A 800 -16.64 -8.58 -49.72
N ASP A 801 -16.95 -7.94 -48.56
CA ASP A 801 -18.20 -7.22 -48.37
C ASP A 801 -18.18 -5.89 -49.13
N PHE A 802 -17.01 -5.24 -49.24
CA PHE A 802 -16.80 -4.05 -50.06
C PHE A 802 -17.14 -4.30 -51.54
N SER A 803 -16.61 -5.38 -52.11
CA SER A 803 -16.87 -5.74 -53.50
C SER A 803 -18.36 -6.01 -53.76
N ARG A 804 -19.04 -6.65 -52.82
CA ARG A 804 -20.49 -6.88 -52.89
C ARG A 804 -21.28 -5.58 -52.83
N LEU A 805 -20.96 -4.72 -51.86
CA LEU A 805 -21.66 -3.44 -51.70
C LEU A 805 -21.53 -2.54 -52.91
N LEU A 806 -20.34 -2.46 -53.56
CA LEU A 806 -20.12 -1.69 -54.79
C LEU A 806 -20.81 -2.28 -56.01
N SER A 807 -21.08 -3.59 -56.06
CA SER A 807 -21.84 -4.20 -57.14
C SER A 807 -23.34 -3.91 -57.03
N GLU A 808 -23.84 -3.65 -55.83
CA GLU A 808 -25.26 -3.38 -55.55
C GLU A 808 -25.61 -1.88 -55.56
N ASP A 809 -24.60 -0.98 -55.41
CA ASP A 809 -24.83 0.48 -55.33
C ASP A 809 -23.87 1.26 -56.25
N ALA A 810 -24.44 1.67 -57.40
CA ALA A 810 -23.69 2.40 -58.41
C ALA A 810 -23.33 3.84 -58.04
N GLU A 811 -24.12 4.48 -57.15
CA GLU A 811 -23.86 5.84 -56.66
C GLU A 811 -22.72 5.85 -55.63
N MET A 812 -22.77 4.93 -54.70
CA MET A 812 -21.69 4.75 -53.70
C MET A 812 -20.38 4.37 -54.40
N LYS A 813 -20.43 3.52 -55.42
CA LYS A 813 -19.26 3.17 -56.25
C LYS A 813 -18.65 4.40 -56.89
N ARG A 814 -19.46 5.28 -57.49
CA ARG A 814 -18.97 6.51 -58.13
C ARG A 814 -18.27 7.42 -57.10
N THR A 815 -18.89 7.63 -55.93
CA THR A 815 -18.35 8.47 -54.88
C THR A 815 -16.98 7.95 -54.38
N ILE A 816 -16.86 6.65 -54.11
CA ILE A 816 -15.62 6.03 -53.65
C ILE A 816 -14.58 6.06 -54.76
N ASP A 817 -14.92 5.75 -56.01
CA ASP A 817 -13.99 5.77 -57.14
C ASP A 817 -13.48 7.19 -57.42
N GLU A 818 -14.32 8.21 -57.28
CA GLU A 818 -13.95 9.62 -57.45
C GLU A 818 -12.97 10.10 -56.37
N VAL A 819 -13.24 9.79 -55.10
CA VAL A 819 -12.33 10.10 -53.98
C VAL A 819 -11.00 9.33 -54.13
N ALA A 820 -11.05 8.05 -54.52
CA ALA A 820 -9.85 7.25 -54.73
C ALA A 820 -8.97 7.82 -55.88
N ARG A 821 -9.55 8.25 -56.99
CA ARG A 821 -8.84 8.91 -58.12
C ARG A 821 -8.22 10.22 -57.69
N GLN A 822 -8.97 11.06 -57.00
CA GLN A 822 -8.49 12.35 -56.50
C GLN A 822 -7.29 12.16 -55.56
N ARG A 823 -7.32 11.17 -54.66
CA ARG A 823 -6.23 10.86 -53.74
C ARG A 823 -5.02 10.20 -54.41
N LEU A 824 -5.21 9.53 -55.53
CA LEU A 824 -4.13 8.97 -56.35
C LEU A 824 -3.46 10.00 -57.26
N GLY A 825 -3.98 11.21 -57.38
CA GLY A 825 -3.48 12.24 -58.26
C GLY A 825 -3.66 11.91 -59.77
N VAL A 826 -4.60 11.02 -60.10
CA VAL A 826 -4.98 10.67 -61.49
C VAL A 826 -6.24 11.48 -61.81
N SER A 827 -6.00 12.61 -62.51
CA SER A 827 -7.09 13.43 -63.09
C SER A 827 -7.77 12.73 -64.25
#